data_b17d88beb71c801b6084df86308565f7
#
_entry.id   b17d88beb71c801b6084df86308565f7
#
_cell.length_a   1.000
_cell.length_b   1.000
_cell.length_c   1.000
_cell.angle_alpha   90.00
_cell.angle_beta   90.00
_cell.angle_gamma   90.00
#
_symmetry.space_group_name_H-M   'P 1'
#
loop_
_entity.id
_entity.type
_entity.pdbx_description
1 polymer ?
#
loop_
_entity_poly.entity_id
_entity_poly.type
_entity_poly.pdbx_seq_one_letter_code
_entity_poly.pdbx_strand_id
1 'polypeptide(L)'
;MDIRYLKYFVKTAETINFSVAAKALFITPDSALLVPILTVVSFGLSHDGFFIVPFFVSLPPDSFKRDSMIVCIAEKPSVARDIAHVLGANSSRDGYMEGNGYQVTWTFGHLCTLKEPHDYTPSWKSWSLSSLPMIPPRFGIKLIEHDQGIEKQFRTIEKLMQAADEIINCGDAGQEGELIQRWVMQKAGVRCPVKRLWISSLTEEAIREGFKSLKDQKEYQPLYEAGLSRAIGDWVLGMNATRLYTLKYGQNRQVLSIGRVQTPTLALIVNRQHEIEHFEPKQYWVLSTLYRDTTFTAILKKSEEDLMADIEKQKEKAEKANQEFDVSEALRKAEENNPGIEPIASEEQGQALLDRIKDAPFTITSVIKKEGKEAPLRLFDLTSLQVECNKKFGYSADETLRLIQSLYEKKITTYPRVDTTFLSDDIYPKCPNILKGLKLYEAWTAPLMGKPLVKSKKVFDNSKVTDHHAIIPTGQNPVNLTDMEKRVFDLVARRFIAVFYPDCKFSTTTVIGETDGIEFKTTGKQILDMGWRIIFVKPQTNFPDGMGENDADPSEEEHSLPTFRKGETGSHTPKLDEKWTQPPRPYTEATLLRAMETAGKLVDNDELRDALKENGIGRPSTRAAIIETLFKRHYIRKERKNLIATPTGIELIGLIHEELLKSAELTGIWEKKLREIERKSYSAATFLDELKQMVGEIVHSVLSDNSNRRVTVETDNPSKKETAPKEPVKKKRASTVRKPKVEVKEEQLLKIDDSMLGKACPVPSG
;
A
#
# COMPACT_ATOMS: atom_id res chain seq x y z
N MET A 1 42.08 -48.26 38.71
CA MET A 1 41.44 -48.09 37.38
C MET A 1 40.19 -48.95 37.38
N ASP A 2 38.99 -48.33 37.28
CA ASP A 2 37.71 -49.06 37.40
C ASP A 2 37.54 -50.04 36.21
N ILE A 3 37.13 -51.27 36.46
CA ILE A 3 36.89 -52.32 35.44
C ILE A 3 35.98 -51.88 34.33
N ARG A 4 35.13 -50.87 34.60
CA ARG A 4 34.30 -50.26 33.60
C ARG A 4 35.07 -49.50 32.50
N TYR A 5 36.17 -48.85 32.83
CA TYR A 5 37.07 -48.19 31.88
C TYR A 5 37.86 -49.15 31.03
N LEU A 6 38.21 -50.30 31.58
CA LEU A 6 38.93 -51.34 30.81
C LEU A 6 37.98 -51.98 29.76
N LYS A 7 36.72 -52.25 30.11
CA LYS A 7 35.69 -52.74 29.16
C LYS A 7 35.40 -51.75 28.07
N TYR A 8 35.40 -50.44 28.40
CA TYR A 8 35.22 -49.38 27.44
C TYR A 8 36.35 -49.36 26.42
N PHE A 9 37.61 -49.47 26.89
CA PHE A 9 38.81 -49.46 26.06
C PHE A 9 38.84 -50.62 25.09
N VAL A 10 38.58 -51.84 25.55
CA VAL A 10 38.54 -53.06 24.74
C VAL A 10 37.45 -52.95 23.66
N LYS A 11 36.27 -52.43 24.02
CA LYS A 11 35.16 -52.30 23.08
C LYS A 11 35.40 -51.21 22.03
N THR A 12 36.14 -50.16 22.36
CA THR A 12 36.53 -49.09 21.43
C THR A 12 37.59 -49.60 20.44
N ALA A 13 38.54 -50.42 20.91
CA ALA A 13 39.57 -51.02 20.10
C ALA A 13 39.03 -52.09 19.12
N GLU A 14 38.00 -52.84 19.53
CA GLU A 14 37.35 -53.85 18.69
C GLU A 14 36.50 -53.27 17.56
N THR A 15 35.90 -52.05 17.74
CA THR A 15 34.93 -51.50 16.79
C THR A 15 35.49 -50.47 15.84
N ILE A 16 36.68 -49.92 16.06
CA ILE A 16 37.35 -48.84 15.26
C ILE A 16 36.38 -47.63 15.01
N ASN A 17 35.23 -47.58 15.66
CA ASN A 17 34.25 -46.54 15.48
C ASN A 17 33.83 -45.90 16.82
N PHE A 18 34.41 -44.78 17.11
CA PHE A 18 34.28 -44.07 18.37
C PHE A 18 32.82 -43.68 18.69
N SER A 19 32.04 -43.33 17.67
CA SER A 19 30.62 -42.95 17.81
C SER A 19 29.76 -44.14 18.20
N VAL A 20 30.03 -45.33 17.72
CA VAL A 20 29.30 -46.56 18.06
C VAL A 20 29.64 -47.04 19.47
N ALA A 21 30.91 -46.93 19.85
CA ALA A 21 31.36 -47.30 21.21
C ALA A 21 30.80 -46.33 22.27
N ALA A 22 30.71 -45.03 21.99
CA ALA A 22 30.12 -44.02 22.87
C ALA A 22 28.58 -44.26 23.08
N LYS A 23 27.82 -44.58 22.03
CA LYS A 23 26.42 -44.95 22.12
C LYS A 23 26.16 -46.20 22.93
N ALA A 24 27.05 -47.21 22.83
CA ALA A 24 26.93 -48.47 23.57
C ALA A 24 27.13 -48.32 25.09
N LEU A 25 27.72 -47.20 25.52
CA LEU A 25 28.05 -46.91 26.92
C LEU A 25 27.21 -45.75 27.52
N PHE A 26 26.17 -45.27 26.81
CA PHE A 26 25.34 -44.17 27.24
C PHE A 26 26.10 -42.86 27.54
N ILE A 27 27.21 -42.59 26.83
CA ILE A 27 27.96 -41.35 26.92
C ILE A 27 27.61 -40.51 25.70
N THR A 28 27.24 -39.24 25.92
CA THR A 28 26.98 -38.31 24.83
C THR A 28 28.26 -37.93 24.09
N PRO A 29 28.20 -37.70 22.76
CA PRO A 29 29.38 -37.31 21.97
C PRO A 29 30.14 -36.09 22.52
N ASP A 30 29.43 -35.15 23.17
CA ASP A 30 29.98 -33.92 23.74
C ASP A 30 30.84 -34.13 25.00
N SER A 31 30.65 -35.24 25.71
CA SER A 31 31.49 -35.61 26.86
C SER A 31 32.74 -36.37 26.49
N ALA A 32 32.88 -36.79 25.25
CA ALA A 32 34.07 -37.52 24.73
C ALA A 32 35.23 -36.61 24.32
N LEU A 33 35.09 -35.30 24.35
CA LEU A 33 36.05 -34.30 23.88
C LEU A 33 37.29 -34.12 24.78
N LEU A 34 37.43 -34.88 25.87
CA LEU A 34 38.54 -34.78 26.84
C LEU A 34 39.22 -36.11 27.18
N VAL A 35 39.08 -37.11 26.33
CA VAL A 35 39.75 -38.40 26.56
C VAL A 35 41.06 -38.47 25.77
N PRO A 36 42.24 -38.57 26.40
CA PRO A 36 43.50 -38.81 25.68
C PRO A 36 43.43 -40.15 24.96
N ILE A 37 43.73 -40.18 23.66
CA ILE A 37 43.83 -41.39 22.88
C ILE A 37 45.06 -42.16 23.38
N LEU A 38 44.81 -43.21 24.13
CA LEU A 38 45.85 -44.18 24.53
C LEU A 38 46.04 -45.17 23.36
N THR A 39 47.10 -45.04 22.64
CA THR A 39 47.50 -46.05 21.66
C THR A 39 48.32 -47.10 22.38
N VAL A 40 47.77 -48.31 22.51
CA VAL A 40 48.55 -49.48 23.01
C VAL A 40 49.34 -50.05 21.83
N VAL A 41 50.63 -49.82 21.82
CA VAL A 41 51.57 -50.53 20.91
C VAL A 41 52.02 -51.78 21.66
N SER A 42 51.56 -52.94 21.19
CA SER A 42 52.05 -54.24 21.68
C SER A 42 53.48 -54.48 21.20
N PHE A 43 54.40 -54.45 22.11
CA PHE A 43 55.71 -55.02 21.87
C PHE A 43 55.83 -56.36 22.58
N GLY A 44 56.50 -57.29 21.90
CA GLY A 44 56.58 -58.70 22.24
C GLY A 44 57.10 -59.00 23.65
N LEU A 45 56.67 -60.12 24.14
CA LEU A 45 56.88 -60.70 25.45
C LEU A 45 58.41 -60.73 25.80
N SER A 46 58.72 -59.98 26.85
CA SER A 46 59.85 -60.32 27.73
C SER A 46 59.39 -60.21 29.17
N HIS A 47 59.99 -60.96 30.06
CA HIS A 47 59.53 -61.45 31.36
C HIS A 47 59.23 -60.40 32.45
N ASP A 48 59.27 -59.07 32.20
CA ASP A 48 59.16 -58.07 33.23
C ASP A 48 58.23 -56.88 32.76
N GLY A 49 57.01 -56.90 33.17
CA GLY A 49 56.17 -55.75 33.39
C GLY A 49 55.66 -54.95 32.19
N PHE A 50 54.36 -54.70 32.16
CA PHE A 50 53.71 -53.77 31.23
C PHE A 50 53.99 -52.30 31.59
N PHE A 51 54.62 -51.54 30.73
CA PHE A 51 54.73 -50.09 30.84
C PHE A 51 53.72 -49.42 29.91
N ILE A 52 52.82 -48.64 30.46
CA ILE A 52 51.92 -47.78 29.67
C ILE A 52 52.56 -46.40 29.60
N VAL A 53 53.02 -46.03 28.40
CA VAL A 53 53.51 -44.67 28.14
C VAL A 53 52.37 -43.87 27.51
N PRO A 54 51.92 -42.80 28.13
CA PRO A 54 50.89 -41.92 27.51
C PRO A 54 51.57 -41.12 26.38
N PHE A 55 51.23 -41.39 25.14
CA PHE A 55 51.57 -40.55 24.02
C PHE A 55 50.49 -39.47 23.88
N PHE A 56 50.82 -38.21 24.10
CA PHE A 56 50.00 -37.06 23.73
C PHE A 56 50.28 -36.75 22.26
N VAL A 57 49.32 -37.09 21.38
CA VAL A 57 49.33 -36.57 20.03
C VAL A 57 48.65 -35.19 20.09
N SER A 58 49.46 -34.16 20.11
CA SER A 58 48.97 -32.81 19.84
C SER A 58 48.56 -32.74 18.36
N LEU A 59 47.29 -32.87 18.07
CA LEU A 59 46.76 -32.52 16.75
C LEU A 59 46.91 -31.00 16.57
N PRO A 60 47.36 -30.53 15.41
CA PRO A 60 47.46 -29.11 15.15
C PRO A 60 46.07 -28.46 15.35
N PRO A 61 45.97 -27.21 15.89
CA PRO A 61 44.71 -26.54 16.18
C PRO A 61 43.79 -26.39 14.96
N ASP A 62 44.26 -26.62 13.76
CA ASP A 62 43.51 -26.48 12.51
C ASP A 62 42.79 -27.75 12.02
N SER A 63 42.94 -28.91 12.70
CA SER A 63 42.37 -30.18 12.24
C SER A 63 40.91 -30.43 12.62
N PHE A 64 40.27 -29.51 13.37
CA PHE A 64 38.80 -29.45 13.62
C PHE A 64 38.30 -28.06 13.39
N LYS A 65 38.46 -27.53 12.19
CA LYS A 65 37.53 -26.47 11.76
C LYS A 65 36.19 -27.17 11.60
N ARG A 66 35.29 -27.03 12.59
CA ARG A 66 33.86 -27.12 12.34
C ARG A 66 33.62 -26.15 11.17
N ASP A 67 33.09 -26.64 10.05
CA ASP A 67 32.63 -25.74 9.00
C ASP A 67 31.71 -24.76 9.66
N SER A 68 32.12 -23.48 9.67
CA SER A 68 31.32 -22.39 10.30
C SER A 68 29.94 -22.37 9.67
N MET A 69 28.91 -22.59 10.48
CA MET A 69 27.53 -22.63 10.00
C MET A 69 26.93 -21.24 10.05
N ILE A 70 26.68 -20.68 8.86
CA ILE A 70 26.09 -19.36 8.69
C ILE A 70 24.58 -19.53 8.41
N VAL A 71 23.74 -18.91 9.23
CA VAL A 71 22.28 -18.92 9.04
C VAL A 71 21.84 -17.60 8.44
N CYS A 72 21.23 -17.64 7.25
CA CYS A 72 20.58 -16.51 6.61
C CYS A 72 19.07 -16.58 6.91
N ILE A 73 18.46 -15.46 7.30
CA ILE A 73 17.02 -15.38 7.49
C ILE A 73 16.42 -14.32 6.59
N ALA A 74 15.53 -14.72 5.66
CA ALA A 74 14.80 -13.85 4.76
C ALA A 74 13.35 -13.63 5.24
N GLU A 75 12.70 -12.58 4.75
CA GLU A 75 11.32 -12.27 5.15
C GLU A 75 10.27 -13.19 4.50
N LYS A 76 10.62 -13.79 3.35
CA LYS A 76 9.69 -14.58 2.53
C LYS A 76 10.37 -15.82 1.94
N PRO A 77 9.62 -16.93 1.74
CA PRO A 77 10.20 -18.15 1.15
C PRO A 77 10.78 -17.96 -0.25
N SER A 78 10.20 -17.06 -1.06
CA SER A 78 10.72 -16.75 -2.41
C SER A 78 12.09 -16.12 -2.35
N VAL A 79 12.26 -15.08 -1.51
CA VAL A 79 13.52 -14.36 -1.29
C VAL A 79 14.60 -15.31 -0.74
N ALA A 80 14.22 -16.19 0.20
CA ALA A 80 15.13 -17.19 0.73
C ALA A 80 15.67 -18.14 -0.35
N ARG A 81 14.81 -18.58 -1.28
CA ARG A 81 15.23 -19.44 -2.40
C ARG A 81 16.17 -18.72 -3.36
N ASP A 82 15.92 -17.45 -3.66
CA ASP A 82 16.80 -16.67 -4.53
C ASP A 82 18.18 -16.47 -3.88
N ILE A 83 18.23 -16.14 -2.60
CA ILE A 83 19.46 -16.04 -1.82
C ILE A 83 20.18 -17.40 -1.75
N ALA A 84 19.45 -18.48 -1.44
CA ALA A 84 20.02 -19.83 -1.36
C ALA A 84 20.65 -20.26 -2.68
N HIS A 85 19.99 -19.98 -3.80
CA HIS A 85 20.53 -20.26 -5.13
C HIS A 85 21.87 -19.56 -5.37
N VAL A 86 21.96 -18.27 -5.05
CA VAL A 86 23.17 -17.46 -5.21
C VAL A 86 24.31 -17.95 -4.33
N LEU A 87 24.00 -18.43 -3.11
CA LEU A 87 24.97 -18.95 -2.16
C LEU A 87 25.36 -20.42 -2.42
N GLY A 88 24.67 -21.11 -3.32
CA GLY A 88 24.88 -22.54 -3.57
C GLY A 88 24.25 -23.46 -2.53
N ALA A 89 23.33 -22.95 -1.71
CA ALA A 89 22.58 -23.72 -0.71
C ALA A 89 21.34 -24.38 -1.36
N ASN A 90 21.55 -25.38 -2.21
CA ASN A 90 20.54 -25.95 -3.10
C ASN A 90 19.73 -27.12 -2.51
N SER A 91 20.11 -27.64 -1.35
CA SER A 91 19.43 -28.78 -0.70
C SER A 91 18.21 -28.28 0.08
N SER A 92 17.01 -28.64 -0.37
CA SER A 92 15.76 -28.26 0.31
C SER A 92 15.53 -29.11 1.56
N ARG A 93 15.18 -28.47 2.65
CA ARG A 93 14.79 -29.07 3.94
C ARG A 93 13.43 -28.51 4.38
N ASP A 94 12.90 -29.06 5.46
CA ASP A 94 11.63 -28.56 6.02
C ASP A 94 11.86 -27.21 6.73
N GLY A 95 11.43 -26.13 6.06
CA GLY A 95 11.53 -24.75 6.54
C GLY A 95 12.86 -24.04 6.25
N TYR A 96 13.80 -24.64 5.49
CA TYR A 96 15.03 -23.99 5.07
C TYR A 96 15.70 -24.66 3.87
N MET A 97 16.71 -24.01 3.31
CA MET A 97 17.60 -24.53 2.28
C MET A 97 19.01 -24.63 2.87
N GLU A 98 19.81 -25.65 2.48
CA GLU A 98 21.19 -25.77 2.97
C GLU A 98 22.20 -26.13 1.89
N GLY A 99 23.44 -25.78 2.11
CA GLY A 99 24.60 -26.11 1.26
C GLY A 99 25.69 -25.05 1.37
N ASN A 100 26.91 -25.42 0.97
CA ASN A 100 28.06 -24.53 0.92
C ASN A 100 28.34 -23.75 2.23
N GLY A 101 28.07 -24.34 3.41
CA GLY A 101 28.26 -23.71 4.73
C GLY A 101 27.13 -22.76 5.14
N TYR A 102 26.05 -22.64 4.33
CA TYR A 102 24.91 -21.79 4.60
C TYR A 102 23.65 -22.61 4.87
N GLN A 103 22.84 -22.09 5.80
CA GLN A 103 21.44 -22.50 5.99
C GLN A 103 20.55 -21.26 5.79
N VAL A 104 19.70 -21.29 4.78
CA VAL A 104 18.84 -20.15 4.40
C VAL A 104 17.41 -20.46 4.77
N THR A 105 16.92 -19.82 5.83
CA THR A 105 15.55 -19.94 6.31
C THR A 105 14.73 -18.67 6.02
N TRP A 106 13.45 -18.66 6.38
CA TRP A 106 12.55 -17.56 6.07
C TRP A 106 11.46 -17.40 7.12
N THR A 107 10.86 -16.21 7.14
CA THR A 107 9.58 -15.95 7.79
C THR A 107 8.44 -15.90 6.76
N PHE A 108 7.21 -15.72 7.22
CA PHE A 108 6.03 -15.48 6.38
C PHE A 108 5.52 -14.03 6.56
N GLY A 109 6.43 -13.06 6.61
CA GLY A 109 6.20 -11.77 7.21
C GLY A 109 6.29 -11.87 8.73
N HIS A 110 5.40 -11.22 9.47
CA HIS A 110 5.41 -11.30 10.93
C HIS A 110 5.11 -12.72 11.45
N LEU A 111 6.04 -13.32 12.19
CA LEU A 111 5.80 -14.49 13.04
C LEU A 111 5.54 -14.07 14.49
N CYS A 112 6.04 -12.89 14.89
CA CYS A 112 5.87 -12.32 16.20
C CYS A 112 4.96 -11.09 16.18
N THR A 113 4.28 -10.82 17.28
CA THR A 113 3.49 -9.62 17.54
C THR A 113 3.77 -9.11 18.96
N LEU A 114 3.38 -7.86 19.24
CA LEU A 114 3.37 -7.39 20.62
C LEU A 114 2.38 -8.22 21.45
N LYS A 115 2.69 -8.38 22.73
CA LYS A 115 1.79 -9.04 23.69
C LYS A 115 0.45 -8.33 23.77
N GLU A 116 -0.61 -9.12 23.95
CA GLU A 116 -1.95 -8.61 24.19
C GLU A 116 -2.06 -8.07 25.64
N PRO A 117 -3.04 -7.20 25.94
CA PRO A 117 -3.22 -6.66 27.28
C PRO A 117 -3.25 -7.73 28.40
N HIS A 118 -3.92 -8.84 28.15
CA HIS A 118 -4.04 -9.93 29.13
C HIS A 118 -2.76 -10.77 29.33
N ASP A 119 -1.78 -10.66 28.42
CA ASP A 119 -0.46 -11.28 28.60
C ASP A 119 0.41 -10.53 29.62
N TYR A 120 0.05 -9.26 29.94
CA TYR A 120 0.73 -8.48 30.99
C TYR A 120 0.08 -8.64 32.35
N THR A 121 -1.25 -8.62 32.39
CA THR A 121 -2.02 -8.84 33.60
C THR A 121 -3.41 -9.41 33.27
N PRO A 122 -3.87 -10.45 34.01
CA PRO A 122 -5.20 -11.04 33.80
C PRO A 122 -6.35 -10.03 33.93
N SER A 123 -6.18 -8.97 34.75
CA SER A 123 -7.19 -7.91 34.93
C SER A 123 -7.49 -7.15 33.64
N TRP A 124 -6.56 -7.07 32.70
CA TRP A 124 -6.77 -6.43 31.40
C TRP A 124 -7.47 -7.31 30.36
N LYS A 125 -7.82 -8.55 30.71
CA LYS A 125 -8.63 -9.42 29.86
C LYS A 125 -10.05 -8.87 29.72
N SER A 126 -10.65 -8.47 30.82
CA SER A 126 -11.96 -7.82 30.85
C SER A 126 -11.84 -6.34 30.54
N TRP A 127 -12.73 -5.85 29.66
CA TRP A 127 -12.76 -4.43 29.34
C TRP A 127 -13.42 -3.64 30.46
N SER A 128 -12.68 -2.72 31.06
CA SER A 128 -13.15 -1.83 32.14
C SER A 128 -12.56 -0.44 31.97
N LEU A 129 -13.35 0.60 32.20
CA LEU A 129 -12.87 1.98 32.22
C LEU A 129 -11.83 2.23 33.30
N SER A 130 -11.93 1.52 34.46
CA SER A 130 -10.99 1.64 35.55
C SER A 130 -9.60 1.07 35.25
N SER A 131 -9.45 0.28 34.21
CA SER A 131 -8.15 -0.26 33.77
C SER A 131 -7.40 0.62 32.78
N LEU A 132 -7.98 1.75 32.37
CA LEU A 132 -7.40 2.67 31.40
C LEU A 132 -6.69 3.85 32.07
N PRO A 133 -5.55 4.31 31.57
CA PRO A 133 -4.85 3.77 30.39
C PRO A 133 -4.05 2.50 30.69
N MET A 134 -4.09 1.53 29.78
CA MET A 134 -3.26 0.33 29.83
C MET A 134 -1.88 0.64 29.22
N ILE A 135 -0.89 0.83 30.05
CA ILE A 135 0.48 1.13 29.66
C ILE A 135 1.40 0.12 30.35
N PRO A 136 1.87 -0.92 29.63
CA PRO A 136 2.82 -1.87 30.21
C PRO A 136 4.13 -1.18 30.60
N PRO A 137 4.75 -1.53 31.73
CA PRO A 137 6.03 -0.97 32.12
C PRO A 137 7.16 -1.33 31.14
N ARG A 138 7.03 -2.48 30.47
CA ARG A 138 7.90 -2.94 29.39
C ARG A 138 7.09 -3.72 28.37
N PHE A 139 7.23 -3.36 27.09
CA PHE A 139 6.59 -4.09 26.01
C PHE A 139 7.33 -5.40 25.71
N GLY A 140 6.57 -6.45 25.50
CA GLY A 140 7.06 -7.78 25.17
C GLY A 140 6.46 -8.27 23.85
N ILE A 141 7.09 -9.28 23.29
CA ILE A 141 6.66 -9.95 22.05
C ILE A 141 6.20 -11.38 22.33
N LYS A 142 5.29 -11.87 21.48
CA LYS A 142 4.85 -13.28 21.47
C LYS A 142 4.74 -13.76 20.02
N LEU A 143 4.73 -15.08 19.80
CA LEU A 143 4.36 -15.64 18.50
C LEU A 143 2.90 -15.34 18.21
N ILE A 144 2.57 -15.19 16.92
CA ILE A 144 1.17 -15.13 16.50
C ILE A 144 0.54 -16.48 16.78
N GLU A 145 -0.53 -16.48 17.57
CA GLU A 145 -1.21 -17.68 18.05
C GLU A 145 -2.17 -18.24 16.99
N HIS A 146 -2.54 -19.53 17.15
CA HIS A 146 -3.52 -20.23 16.31
C HIS A 146 -3.12 -20.47 14.84
N ASP A 147 -1.83 -20.35 14.51
CA ASP A 147 -1.29 -20.70 13.21
C ASP A 147 -0.17 -21.76 13.35
N GLN A 148 -0.51 -23.01 13.06
CA GLN A 148 0.41 -24.14 13.14
C GLN A 148 1.61 -23.99 12.20
N GLY A 149 1.43 -23.31 11.05
CA GLY A 149 2.50 -23.05 10.09
C GLY A 149 3.55 -22.11 10.67
N ILE A 150 3.10 -21.04 11.35
CA ILE A 150 3.96 -20.08 12.04
C ILE A 150 4.75 -20.78 13.16
N GLU A 151 4.06 -21.58 13.99
CA GLU A 151 4.71 -22.28 15.10
C GLU A 151 5.76 -23.27 14.61
N LYS A 152 5.42 -24.06 13.57
CA LYS A 152 6.36 -25.02 12.97
C LYS A 152 7.58 -24.32 12.38
N GLN A 153 7.38 -23.26 11.61
CA GLN A 153 8.47 -22.51 10.99
C GLN A 153 9.37 -21.84 12.04
N PHE A 154 8.75 -21.26 13.09
CA PHE A 154 9.52 -20.65 14.16
C PHE A 154 10.41 -21.67 14.89
N ARG A 155 9.93 -22.89 15.18
CA ARG A 155 10.74 -23.96 15.78
C ARG A 155 11.94 -24.34 14.90
N THR A 156 11.76 -24.37 13.57
CA THR A 156 12.87 -24.59 12.64
C THR A 156 13.87 -23.44 12.73
N ILE A 157 13.43 -22.19 12.68
CA ILE A 157 14.28 -21.00 12.80
C ILE A 157 15.04 -20.99 14.13
N GLU A 158 14.36 -21.21 15.24
CA GLU A 158 14.94 -21.24 16.59
C GLU A 158 16.08 -22.27 16.67
N LYS A 159 15.84 -23.50 16.18
CA LYS A 159 16.86 -24.56 16.16
C LYS A 159 18.08 -24.17 15.33
N LEU A 160 17.87 -23.59 14.15
CA LEU A 160 18.97 -23.18 13.27
C LEU A 160 19.77 -22.04 13.91
N MET A 161 19.11 -21.03 14.45
CA MET A 161 19.76 -19.87 15.07
C MET A 161 20.53 -20.20 16.34
N GLN A 162 20.06 -21.17 17.14
CA GLN A 162 20.75 -21.61 18.33
C GLN A 162 22.02 -22.39 18.02
N ALA A 163 22.09 -22.99 16.82
CA ALA A 163 23.27 -23.74 16.33
C ALA A 163 24.21 -22.91 15.47
N ALA A 164 23.84 -21.69 15.10
CA ALA A 164 24.59 -20.83 14.19
C ALA A 164 25.83 -20.22 14.85
N ASP A 165 26.94 -20.14 14.10
CA ASP A 165 28.11 -19.37 14.46
C ASP A 165 27.98 -17.89 14.08
N GLU A 166 27.26 -17.60 13.01
CA GLU A 166 26.93 -16.24 12.54
C GLU A 166 25.53 -16.25 11.89
N ILE A 167 24.80 -15.16 12.05
CA ILE A 167 23.50 -14.96 11.39
C ILE A 167 23.60 -13.79 10.41
N ILE A 168 23.00 -13.93 9.24
CA ILE A 168 22.83 -12.86 8.27
C ILE A 168 21.33 -12.53 8.19
N ASN A 169 20.97 -11.33 8.66
CA ASN A 169 19.63 -10.77 8.51
C ASN A 169 19.42 -10.31 7.07
N CYS A 170 18.59 -11.02 6.33
CA CYS A 170 18.23 -10.77 4.94
C CYS A 170 16.75 -10.27 4.82
N GLY A 171 16.23 -9.62 5.86
CA GLY A 171 14.90 -8.97 5.80
C GLY A 171 14.87 -7.86 4.76
N ASP A 172 13.67 -7.47 4.33
CA ASP A 172 13.50 -6.38 3.36
C ASP A 172 14.18 -5.09 3.88
N ALA A 173 14.66 -4.24 2.96
CA ALA A 173 15.48 -3.07 3.28
C ALA A 173 14.62 -1.89 3.79
N GLY A 174 14.00 -2.04 4.95
CA GLY A 174 13.12 -1.03 5.54
C GLY A 174 12.85 -1.27 7.02
N GLN A 175 12.13 -0.32 7.66
CA GLN A 175 11.74 -0.41 9.09
C GLN A 175 11.01 -1.70 9.41
N GLU A 176 10.10 -2.13 8.53
CA GLU A 176 9.24 -3.30 8.76
C GLU A 176 10.06 -4.59 8.69
N GLY A 177 10.89 -4.75 7.63
CA GLY A 177 11.75 -5.92 7.50
C GLY A 177 12.78 -6.04 8.64
N GLU A 178 13.31 -4.91 9.12
CA GLU A 178 14.18 -4.89 10.29
C GLU A 178 13.43 -5.32 11.56
N LEU A 179 12.20 -4.83 11.77
CA LEU A 179 11.38 -5.16 12.93
C LEU A 179 11.00 -6.65 12.95
N ILE A 180 10.53 -7.19 11.83
CA ILE A 180 10.14 -8.60 11.68
C ILE A 180 11.30 -9.50 12.08
N GLN A 181 12.47 -9.29 11.48
CA GLN A 181 13.62 -10.17 11.70
C GLN A 181 14.18 -10.03 13.12
N ARG A 182 14.25 -8.81 13.66
CA ARG A 182 14.74 -8.58 15.04
C ARG A 182 13.84 -9.25 16.08
N TRP A 183 12.53 -9.20 15.89
CA TRP A 183 11.61 -9.86 16.81
C TRP A 183 11.76 -11.38 16.79
N VAL A 184 11.94 -11.97 15.62
CA VAL A 184 12.16 -13.41 15.48
C VAL A 184 13.48 -13.82 16.11
N MET A 185 14.59 -13.11 15.82
CA MET A 185 15.90 -13.37 16.43
C MET A 185 15.87 -13.19 17.95
N GLN A 186 15.20 -12.15 18.46
CA GLN A 186 15.02 -11.93 19.90
C GLN A 186 14.23 -13.08 20.54
N LYS A 187 13.16 -13.55 19.90
CA LYS A 187 12.33 -14.64 20.37
C LYS A 187 13.07 -15.99 20.34
N ALA A 188 13.91 -16.21 19.33
CA ALA A 188 14.77 -17.39 19.19
C ALA A 188 15.99 -17.38 20.16
N GLY A 189 16.23 -16.26 20.86
CA GLY A 189 17.32 -16.16 21.84
C GLY A 189 18.72 -16.14 21.22
N VAL A 190 18.88 -15.50 20.07
CA VAL A 190 20.15 -15.36 19.35
C VAL A 190 21.24 -14.74 20.22
N ARG A 191 22.46 -15.34 20.20
CA ARG A 191 23.63 -14.90 20.94
C ARG A 191 24.88 -14.69 20.08
N CYS A 192 24.91 -15.29 18.88
CA CYS A 192 26.02 -15.16 17.94
C CYS A 192 26.01 -13.77 17.24
N PRO A 193 27.13 -13.39 16.58
CA PRO A 193 27.19 -12.19 15.76
C PRO A 193 26.11 -12.17 14.68
N VAL A 194 25.55 -10.99 14.41
CA VAL A 194 24.54 -10.80 13.37
C VAL A 194 25.00 -9.72 12.40
N LYS A 195 25.03 -10.06 11.13
CA LYS A 195 25.26 -9.13 10.01
C LYS A 195 23.96 -8.81 9.28
N ARG A 196 23.94 -7.74 8.53
CA ARG A 196 22.81 -7.26 7.78
C ARG A 196 23.13 -7.21 6.28
N LEU A 197 22.35 -7.93 5.49
CA LEU A 197 22.27 -7.77 4.05
C LEU A 197 21.29 -6.63 3.73
N TRP A 198 21.76 -5.56 3.09
CA TRP A 198 20.93 -4.40 2.72
C TRP A 198 20.89 -4.26 1.20
N ILE A 199 19.82 -4.75 0.58
CA ILE A 199 19.60 -4.71 -0.86
C ILE A 199 18.14 -4.35 -1.15
N SER A 200 17.90 -3.55 -2.19
CA SER A 200 16.57 -3.18 -2.70
C SER A 200 16.21 -3.88 -4.02
N SER A 201 17.04 -4.81 -4.46
CA SER A 201 16.84 -5.64 -5.64
C SER A 201 17.23 -7.08 -5.33
N LEU A 202 16.46 -8.03 -5.89
CA LEU A 202 16.68 -9.47 -5.72
C LEU A 202 17.33 -10.10 -6.97
N THR A 203 18.02 -9.31 -7.78
CA THR A 203 18.82 -9.85 -8.88
C THR A 203 20.02 -10.60 -8.34
N GLU A 204 20.49 -11.60 -9.07
CA GLU A 204 21.65 -12.41 -8.67
C GLU A 204 22.88 -11.53 -8.41
N GLU A 205 23.10 -10.53 -9.26
CA GLU A 205 24.18 -9.56 -9.14
C GLU A 205 24.04 -8.72 -7.86
N ALA A 206 22.83 -8.21 -7.56
CA ALA A 206 22.58 -7.40 -6.37
C ALA A 206 22.78 -8.22 -5.09
N ILE A 207 22.33 -9.48 -5.07
CA ILE A 207 22.55 -10.39 -3.95
C ILE A 207 24.05 -10.65 -3.75
N ARG A 208 24.80 -11.00 -4.81
CA ARG A 208 26.24 -11.26 -4.73
C ARG A 208 27.02 -10.05 -4.22
N GLU A 209 26.68 -8.86 -4.71
CA GLU A 209 27.35 -7.62 -4.27
C GLU A 209 26.99 -7.27 -2.82
N GLY A 210 25.72 -7.47 -2.44
CA GLY A 210 25.26 -7.26 -1.06
C GLY A 210 26.00 -8.17 -0.07
N PHE A 211 26.24 -9.43 -0.42
CA PHE A 211 27.03 -10.37 0.42
C PHE A 211 28.49 -9.99 0.55
N LYS A 212 29.07 -9.24 -0.39
CA LYS A 212 30.43 -8.68 -0.26
C LYS A 212 30.48 -7.48 0.68
N SER A 213 29.35 -6.79 0.89
CA SER A 213 29.25 -5.54 1.63
C SER A 213 28.35 -5.62 2.87
N LEU A 214 28.32 -6.80 3.52
CA LEU A 214 27.55 -7.00 4.75
C LEU A 214 27.98 -6.03 5.86
N LYS A 215 27.01 -5.47 6.56
CA LYS A 215 27.22 -4.54 7.66
C LYS A 215 26.88 -5.17 9.01
N ASP A 216 27.43 -4.60 10.09
CA ASP A 216 27.01 -5.00 11.44
C ASP A 216 25.55 -4.59 11.67
N GLN A 217 24.78 -5.49 12.26
CA GLN A 217 23.37 -5.23 12.59
C GLN A 217 23.19 -4.01 13.49
N LYS A 218 24.17 -3.66 14.32
CA LYS A 218 24.14 -2.51 15.21
C LYS A 218 24.02 -1.17 14.46
N GLU A 219 24.49 -1.09 13.22
CA GLU A 219 24.35 0.10 12.39
C GLU A 219 22.88 0.45 12.13
N TYR A 220 22.02 -0.57 12.13
CA TYR A 220 20.57 -0.45 11.90
C TYR A 220 19.73 -0.34 13.19
N GLN A 221 20.40 -0.13 14.34
CA GLN A 221 19.69 0.03 15.63
C GLN A 221 18.67 1.18 15.62
N PRO A 222 18.97 2.38 15.07
CA PRO A 222 17.98 3.46 15.02
C PRO A 222 16.78 3.15 14.12
N LEU A 223 16.99 2.41 13.02
CA LEU A 223 15.91 1.95 12.15
C LEU A 223 14.96 0.99 12.88
N TYR A 224 15.54 0.05 13.65
CA TYR A 224 14.78 -0.85 14.51
C TYR A 224 14.00 -0.10 15.58
N GLU A 225 14.62 0.88 16.24
CA GLU A 225 13.99 1.71 17.26
C GLU A 225 12.80 2.51 16.71
N ALA A 226 12.92 3.05 15.50
CA ALA A 226 11.83 3.73 14.82
C ALA A 226 10.66 2.77 14.50
N GLY A 227 10.95 1.58 13.95
CA GLY A 227 9.95 0.56 13.67
C GLY A 227 9.25 0.06 14.94
N LEU A 228 10.01 -0.18 16.01
CA LEU A 228 9.50 -0.59 17.31
C LEU A 228 8.64 0.50 17.94
N SER A 229 9.08 1.76 17.90
CA SER A 229 8.33 2.91 18.44
C SER A 229 7.00 3.08 17.73
N ARG A 230 6.96 2.91 16.40
CA ARG A 230 5.72 2.88 15.61
C ARG A 230 4.78 1.77 16.10
N ALA A 231 5.27 0.54 16.20
CA ALA A 231 4.47 -0.61 16.62
C ALA A 231 3.89 -0.44 18.03
N ILE A 232 4.70 0.04 18.98
CA ILE A 232 4.27 0.34 20.34
C ILE A 232 3.25 1.48 20.34
N GLY A 233 3.49 2.52 19.55
CA GLY A 233 2.59 3.66 19.42
C GLY A 233 1.21 3.26 18.93
N ASP A 234 1.14 2.53 17.85
CA ASP A 234 -0.12 2.05 17.27
C ASP A 234 -0.84 1.10 18.24
N TRP A 235 -0.10 0.29 19.01
CA TRP A 235 -0.67 -0.55 20.07
C TRP A 235 -1.24 0.27 21.24
N VAL A 236 -0.47 1.21 21.80
CA VAL A 236 -0.89 2.03 22.95
C VAL A 236 -2.11 2.87 22.59
N LEU A 237 -2.08 3.57 21.46
CA LEU A 237 -3.21 4.37 21.01
C LEU A 237 -4.41 3.49 20.68
N GLY A 238 -4.21 2.46 19.85
CA GLY A 238 -5.29 1.62 19.36
C GLY A 238 -6.01 0.85 20.46
N MET A 239 -5.28 0.23 21.40
CA MET A 239 -5.86 -0.54 22.48
C MET A 239 -6.61 0.34 23.48
N ASN A 240 -6.01 1.46 23.90
CA ASN A 240 -6.64 2.35 24.87
C ASN A 240 -7.83 3.09 24.29
N ALA A 241 -7.68 3.77 23.18
CA ALA A 241 -8.75 4.54 22.55
C ALA A 241 -9.93 3.64 22.12
N THR A 242 -9.65 2.46 21.52
CA THR A 242 -10.72 1.54 21.11
C THR A 242 -11.55 1.06 22.32
N ARG A 243 -10.90 0.66 23.41
CA ARG A 243 -11.63 0.22 24.61
C ARG A 243 -12.39 1.37 25.26
N LEU A 244 -11.76 2.53 25.35
CA LEU A 244 -12.34 3.74 25.95
C LEU A 244 -13.63 4.14 25.24
N TYR A 245 -13.56 4.38 23.92
CA TYR A 245 -14.72 4.79 23.13
C TYR A 245 -15.79 3.71 23.08
N THR A 246 -15.40 2.43 22.99
CA THR A 246 -16.35 1.30 23.02
C THR A 246 -17.12 1.24 24.35
N LEU A 247 -16.46 1.37 25.47
CA LEU A 247 -17.08 1.29 26.80
C LEU A 247 -17.92 2.52 27.10
N LYS A 248 -17.48 3.70 26.69
CA LYS A 248 -18.13 4.96 26.98
C LYS A 248 -19.36 5.19 26.07
N TYR A 249 -19.21 4.93 24.77
CA TYR A 249 -20.21 5.32 23.77
C TYR A 249 -20.81 4.15 22.96
N GLY A 250 -20.22 2.95 23.04
CA GLY A 250 -20.70 1.77 22.34
C GLY A 250 -21.99 1.20 22.90
N GLN A 251 -22.78 0.55 22.04
CA GLN A 251 -23.98 -0.20 22.36
C GLN A 251 -23.92 -1.63 21.79
N ASN A 252 -24.71 -2.53 22.33
CA ASN A 252 -24.95 -3.87 21.79
C ASN A 252 -23.66 -4.66 21.46
N ARG A 253 -22.59 -4.52 22.25
CA ARG A 253 -21.27 -5.13 22.05
C ARG A 253 -20.55 -4.70 20.76
N GLN A 254 -20.99 -3.62 20.11
CA GLN A 254 -20.30 -3.06 18.97
C GLN A 254 -18.95 -2.46 19.42
N VAL A 255 -17.87 -2.85 18.76
CA VAL A 255 -16.53 -2.31 19.02
C VAL A 255 -16.35 -1.03 18.20
N LEU A 256 -16.09 0.08 18.88
CA LEU A 256 -15.75 1.37 18.26
C LEU A 256 -14.23 1.46 18.16
N SER A 257 -13.69 0.97 17.02
CA SER A 257 -12.25 0.97 16.82
C SER A 257 -11.73 2.36 16.44
N ILE A 258 -10.71 2.80 17.17
CA ILE A 258 -9.99 4.06 16.95
C ILE A 258 -8.54 3.72 16.58
N GLY A 259 -7.97 4.47 15.64
CA GLY A 259 -6.58 4.27 15.25
C GLY A 259 -6.05 5.43 14.40
N ARG A 260 -4.75 5.64 14.47
CA ARG A 260 -4.02 6.74 13.84
C ARG A 260 -4.26 6.91 12.32
N VAL A 261 -4.54 5.82 11.62
CA VAL A 261 -4.80 5.84 10.17
C VAL A 261 -6.29 5.63 9.88
N GLN A 262 -6.93 4.72 10.60
CA GLN A 262 -8.33 4.36 10.38
C GLN A 262 -9.27 5.53 10.65
N THR A 263 -9.07 6.25 11.76
CA THR A 263 -9.95 7.36 12.17
C THR A 263 -9.90 8.54 11.19
N PRO A 264 -8.73 9.06 10.78
CA PRO A 264 -8.69 10.12 9.77
C PRO A 264 -9.19 9.65 8.39
N THR A 265 -9.02 8.38 8.03
CA THR A 265 -9.61 7.84 6.79
C THR A 265 -11.16 7.88 6.84
N LEU A 266 -11.76 7.53 7.98
CA LEU A 266 -13.21 7.68 8.17
C LEU A 266 -13.62 9.15 8.15
N ALA A 267 -12.86 10.03 8.82
CA ALA A 267 -13.15 11.46 8.85
C ALA A 267 -13.16 12.09 7.45
N LEU A 268 -12.29 11.67 6.52
CA LEU A 268 -12.33 12.11 5.12
C LEU A 268 -13.72 11.85 4.48
N ILE A 269 -14.27 10.66 4.70
CA ILE A 269 -15.57 10.27 4.13
C ILE A 269 -16.71 11.04 4.79
N VAL A 270 -16.70 11.15 6.12
CA VAL A 270 -17.72 11.88 6.90
C VAL A 270 -17.70 13.36 6.52
N ASN A 271 -16.54 14.01 6.51
CA ASN A 271 -16.42 15.42 6.14
C ASN A 271 -16.90 15.68 4.70
N ARG A 272 -16.55 14.79 3.76
CA ARG A 272 -17.04 14.88 2.38
C ARG A 272 -18.58 14.77 2.30
N GLN A 273 -19.17 13.92 3.11
CA GLN A 273 -20.61 13.78 3.16
C GLN A 273 -21.26 15.05 3.74
N HIS A 274 -20.71 15.61 4.81
CA HIS A 274 -21.15 16.90 5.37
C HIS A 274 -21.02 18.05 4.35
N GLU A 275 -19.91 18.12 3.61
CA GLU A 275 -19.74 19.09 2.52
C GLU A 275 -20.86 18.98 1.47
N ILE A 276 -21.24 17.74 1.12
CA ILE A 276 -22.30 17.50 0.12
C ILE A 276 -23.68 17.87 0.69
N GLU A 277 -23.97 17.47 1.92
CA GLU A 277 -25.27 17.69 2.59
C GLU A 277 -25.55 19.18 2.89
N HIS A 278 -24.49 19.95 3.18
CA HIS A 278 -24.60 21.39 3.49
C HIS A 278 -24.16 22.28 2.31
N PHE A 279 -24.03 21.69 1.11
CA PHE A 279 -23.66 22.45 -0.06
C PHE A 279 -24.83 23.34 -0.52
N GLU A 280 -24.55 24.62 -0.59
CA GLU A 280 -25.49 25.59 -1.14
C GLU A 280 -25.17 25.87 -2.61
N PRO A 281 -25.98 25.39 -3.57
CA PRO A 281 -25.75 25.67 -4.98
C PRO A 281 -25.84 27.16 -5.23
N LYS A 282 -24.84 27.73 -5.89
CA LYS A 282 -24.85 29.13 -6.35
C LYS A 282 -25.05 29.16 -7.84
N GLN A 283 -25.98 30.01 -8.24
CA GLN A 283 -26.30 30.30 -9.64
C GLN A 283 -25.20 31.19 -10.23
N TYR A 284 -24.84 30.93 -11.48
CA TYR A 284 -23.92 31.75 -12.27
C TYR A 284 -24.21 31.59 -13.74
N TRP A 285 -23.79 32.55 -14.54
CA TRP A 285 -24.01 32.56 -15.99
C TRP A 285 -22.70 32.50 -16.72
N VAL A 286 -22.72 31.85 -17.88
CA VAL A 286 -21.55 31.73 -18.77
C VAL A 286 -21.96 32.28 -20.13
N LEU A 287 -21.29 33.33 -20.55
CA LEU A 287 -21.47 33.92 -21.87
C LEU A 287 -20.60 33.15 -22.85
N SER A 288 -21.21 32.65 -23.91
CA SER A 288 -20.54 31.93 -24.99
C SER A 288 -21.03 32.41 -26.34
N THR A 289 -20.30 32.11 -27.39
CA THR A 289 -20.74 32.36 -28.75
C THR A 289 -20.37 31.25 -29.68
N LEU A 290 -21.21 30.96 -30.64
CA LEU A 290 -20.96 30.01 -31.73
C LEU A 290 -20.49 30.77 -32.97
N TYR A 291 -19.27 30.48 -33.44
CA TYR A 291 -18.69 31.02 -34.66
C TYR A 291 -18.07 29.88 -35.48
N ARG A 292 -18.51 29.69 -36.73
CA ARG A 292 -18.06 28.61 -37.61
C ARG A 292 -18.10 27.23 -36.91
N ASP A 293 -19.26 26.87 -36.38
CA ASP A 293 -19.52 25.59 -35.66
C ASP A 293 -18.59 25.36 -34.47
N THR A 294 -17.94 26.40 -33.94
CA THR A 294 -17.05 26.32 -32.81
C THR A 294 -17.56 27.23 -31.70
N THR A 295 -17.69 26.67 -30.50
CA THR A 295 -18.09 27.45 -29.30
C THR A 295 -16.88 28.13 -28.69
N PHE A 296 -17.02 29.45 -28.50
CA PHE A 296 -16.06 30.29 -27.80
C PHE A 296 -16.70 30.75 -26.47
N THR A 297 -15.94 30.70 -25.40
CA THR A 297 -16.40 31.15 -24.06
C THR A 297 -15.77 32.50 -23.74
N ALA A 298 -16.56 33.42 -23.23
CA ALA A 298 -16.08 34.75 -22.84
C ALA A 298 -15.00 34.68 -21.77
N ILE A 299 -13.98 35.55 -21.91
CA ILE A 299 -12.92 35.77 -20.92
C ILE A 299 -13.25 37.08 -20.22
N LEU A 300 -13.90 36.98 -19.06
CA LEU A 300 -14.18 38.15 -18.26
C LEU A 300 -13.06 38.29 -17.21
N LYS A 301 -12.28 39.36 -17.30
CA LYS A 301 -11.24 39.67 -16.33
C LYS A 301 -11.88 40.28 -15.10
N LYS A 302 -11.36 39.95 -13.90
CA LYS A 302 -11.73 40.63 -12.67
C LYS A 302 -11.43 42.10 -12.78
N SER A 303 -12.32 42.92 -12.25
CA SER A 303 -12.07 44.36 -12.10
C SER A 303 -10.92 44.56 -11.12
N GLU A 304 -10.22 45.71 -11.23
CA GLU A 304 -9.15 46.08 -10.29
C GLU A 304 -9.67 46.11 -8.85
N GLU A 305 -10.92 46.54 -8.65
CA GLU A 305 -11.62 46.58 -7.36
C GLU A 305 -11.84 45.16 -6.78
N ASP A 306 -12.25 44.18 -7.60
CA ASP A 306 -12.45 42.80 -7.18
C ASP A 306 -11.10 42.11 -6.86
N LEU A 307 -10.05 42.42 -7.63
CA LEU A 307 -8.70 41.93 -7.34
C LEU A 307 -8.19 42.45 -6.00
N MET A 308 -8.40 43.74 -5.74
CA MET A 308 -8.02 44.36 -4.46
C MET A 308 -8.80 43.79 -3.29
N ALA A 309 -10.09 43.58 -3.44
CA ALA A 309 -10.94 42.93 -2.41
C ALA A 309 -10.50 41.50 -2.08
N ASP A 310 -10.06 40.74 -3.07
CA ASP A 310 -9.54 39.38 -2.86
C ASP A 310 -8.16 39.38 -2.18
N ILE A 311 -7.31 40.35 -2.52
CA ILE A 311 -6.00 40.55 -1.88
C ILE A 311 -6.16 40.97 -0.42
N GLU A 312 -7.14 41.83 -0.12
CA GLU A 312 -7.46 42.23 1.26
C GLU A 312 -7.88 41.04 2.12
N LYS A 313 -8.73 40.14 1.58
CA LYS A 313 -9.11 38.89 2.25
C LYS A 313 -7.91 37.94 2.45
N GLN A 314 -6.97 37.91 1.50
CA GLN A 314 -5.74 37.11 1.66
C GLN A 314 -4.82 37.72 2.73
N LYS A 315 -4.70 39.04 2.77
CA LYS A 315 -3.95 39.79 3.79
C LYS A 315 -4.52 39.53 5.19
N GLU A 316 -5.85 39.63 5.37
CA GLU A 316 -6.50 39.31 6.65
C GLU A 316 -6.25 37.86 7.11
N LYS A 317 -6.19 36.90 6.17
CA LYS A 317 -5.85 35.50 6.49
C LYS A 317 -4.39 35.35 6.90
N ALA A 318 -3.48 36.04 6.21
CA ALA A 318 -2.06 36.04 6.54
C ALA A 318 -1.78 36.70 7.90
N GLU A 319 -2.47 37.79 8.20
CA GLU A 319 -2.39 38.49 9.51
C GLU A 319 -2.88 37.60 10.66
N LYS A 320 -3.99 36.84 10.45
CA LYS A 320 -4.50 35.85 11.42
C LYS A 320 -3.52 34.67 11.61
N ALA A 321 -2.71 34.40 10.60
CA ALA A 321 -1.67 33.35 10.64
C ALA A 321 -0.29 33.83 11.08
N ASN A 322 -0.14 35.12 11.45
CA ASN A 322 1.15 35.76 11.75
C ASN A 322 2.20 35.62 10.64
N GLN A 323 1.78 35.68 9.38
CA GLN A 323 2.66 35.62 8.20
C GLN A 323 2.80 36.99 7.57
N GLU A 324 4.02 37.35 7.10
CA GLU A 324 4.26 38.53 6.29
C GLU A 324 3.55 38.39 4.94
N PHE A 325 2.80 39.41 4.53
CA PHE A 325 2.07 39.47 3.28
C PHE A 325 2.41 40.73 2.48
N ASP A 326 3.03 40.53 1.30
CA ASP A 326 3.34 41.61 0.37
C ASP A 326 2.18 41.84 -0.59
N VAL A 327 1.43 42.91 -0.36
CA VAL A 327 0.30 43.33 -1.17
C VAL A 327 0.70 43.65 -2.62
N SER A 328 1.87 44.25 -2.82
CA SER A 328 2.34 44.64 -4.17
C SER A 328 2.70 43.43 -5.01
N GLU A 329 3.37 42.45 -4.41
CA GLU A 329 3.68 41.18 -5.09
C GLU A 329 2.42 40.33 -5.35
N ALA A 330 1.48 40.33 -4.41
CA ALA A 330 0.20 39.66 -4.55
C ALA A 330 -0.65 40.27 -5.68
N LEU A 331 -0.69 41.60 -5.77
CA LEU A 331 -1.40 42.31 -6.85
C LEU A 331 -0.77 41.98 -8.22
N ARG A 332 0.54 42.10 -8.34
CA ARG A 332 1.25 41.76 -9.57
C ARG A 332 1.00 40.31 -10.01
N LYS A 333 1.03 39.35 -9.07
CA LYS A 333 0.70 37.95 -9.33
C LYS A 333 -0.76 37.74 -9.71
N ALA A 334 -1.66 38.49 -9.09
CA ALA A 334 -3.08 38.42 -9.40
C ALA A 334 -3.38 38.98 -10.79
N GLU A 335 -2.75 40.08 -11.21
CA GLU A 335 -2.84 40.64 -12.55
C GLU A 335 -2.24 39.72 -13.61
N GLU A 336 -1.04 39.17 -13.38
CA GLU A 336 -0.39 38.20 -14.25
C GLU A 336 -1.19 36.88 -14.41
N ASN A 337 -1.87 36.45 -13.34
CA ASN A 337 -2.71 35.25 -13.28
C ASN A 337 -4.20 35.55 -13.41
N ASN A 338 -4.59 36.71 -13.92
CA ASN A 338 -5.99 37.05 -14.22
C ASN A 338 -6.40 36.58 -15.64
N PRO A 339 -6.41 35.26 -15.90
CA PRO A 339 -6.78 34.71 -17.20
C PRO A 339 -8.31 34.68 -17.37
N GLY A 340 -9.02 35.19 -16.37
CA GLY A 340 -10.43 35.47 -16.31
C GLY A 340 -11.35 34.51 -17.07
N ILE A 341 -11.91 33.55 -16.39
CA ILE A 341 -13.27 33.06 -16.66
C ILE A 341 -13.99 33.25 -15.35
N GLU A 342 -14.37 34.49 -15.02
CA GLU A 342 -15.30 34.66 -13.91
C GLU A 342 -16.70 34.32 -14.37
N PRO A 343 -17.40 33.50 -13.60
CA PRO A 343 -18.84 33.34 -13.80
C PRO A 343 -19.55 34.66 -13.55
N ILE A 344 -20.43 35.04 -14.46
CA ILE A 344 -21.27 36.22 -14.31
C ILE A 344 -22.20 35.96 -13.12
N ALA A 345 -22.22 36.88 -12.14
CA ALA A 345 -22.93 36.66 -10.88
C ALA A 345 -24.41 36.97 -10.95
N SER A 346 -24.88 37.78 -11.91
CA SER A 346 -26.29 38.09 -12.07
C SER A 346 -26.75 37.93 -13.53
N GLU A 347 -28.03 37.60 -13.71
CA GLU A 347 -28.66 37.47 -15.02
C GLU A 347 -28.69 38.82 -15.76
N GLU A 348 -28.95 39.91 -15.06
CA GLU A 348 -28.98 41.25 -15.65
C GLU A 348 -27.65 41.65 -16.25
N GLN A 349 -26.57 41.36 -15.54
CA GLN A 349 -25.18 41.55 -16.06
C GLN A 349 -24.93 40.73 -17.32
N GLY A 350 -25.32 39.44 -17.27
CA GLY A 350 -25.18 38.54 -18.40
C GLY A 350 -25.98 38.97 -19.62
N GLN A 351 -27.22 39.38 -19.40
CA GLN A 351 -28.13 39.86 -20.46
C GLN A 351 -27.62 41.17 -21.08
N ALA A 352 -27.13 42.10 -20.24
CA ALA A 352 -26.57 43.35 -20.74
C ALA A 352 -25.36 43.12 -21.65
N LEU A 353 -24.47 42.14 -21.27
CA LEU A 353 -23.32 41.73 -22.09
C LEU A 353 -23.79 41.04 -23.39
N LEU A 354 -24.80 40.18 -23.33
CA LEU A 354 -25.37 39.50 -24.47
C LEU A 354 -25.97 40.50 -25.45
N ASP A 355 -26.78 41.46 -24.98
CA ASP A 355 -27.44 42.49 -25.79
C ASP A 355 -26.42 43.41 -26.47
N ARG A 356 -25.30 43.63 -25.85
CA ARG A 356 -24.20 44.45 -26.38
C ARG A 356 -23.50 43.79 -27.59
N ILE A 357 -23.37 42.45 -27.60
CA ILE A 357 -22.60 41.71 -28.59
C ILE A 357 -23.43 41.07 -29.70
N LYS A 358 -24.77 40.96 -29.56
CA LYS A 358 -25.64 40.17 -30.44
C LYS A 358 -25.61 40.62 -31.90
N ASP A 359 -25.48 41.92 -32.12
CA ASP A 359 -25.52 42.55 -33.48
C ASP A 359 -24.11 42.96 -33.97
N ALA A 360 -23.08 42.82 -33.15
CA ALA A 360 -21.71 43.15 -33.49
C ALA A 360 -21.00 41.98 -34.21
N PRO A 361 -20.06 42.22 -35.11
CA PRO A 361 -19.32 41.16 -35.76
C PRO A 361 -18.30 40.51 -34.79
N PHE A 362 -18.11 39.20 -34.91
CA PHE A 362 -17.09 38.50 -34.20
C PHE A 362 -15.80 38.47 -34.99
N THR A 363 -14.67 38.90 -34.42
CA THR A 363 -13.39 39.02 -35.08
C THR A 363 -12.34 38.17 -34.38
N ILE A 364 -11.62 37.33 -35.10
CA ILE A 364 -10.50 36.57 -34.58
C ILE A 364 -9.29 37.48 -34.34
N THR A 365 -8.91 37.68 -33.09
CA THR A 365 -7.79 38.55 -32.70
C THR A 365 -6.47 37.83 -32.58
N SER A 366 -6.50 36.53 -32.17
CA SER A 366 -5.29 35.73 -32.00
C SER A 366 -5.50 34.26 -32.30
N VAL A 367 -4.53 33.65 -32.96
CA VAL A 367 -4.44 32.19 -33.17
C VAL A 367 -3.05 31.76 -32.73
N ILE A 368 -2.95 31.04 -31.63
CA ILE A 368 -1.68 30.59 -31.06
C ILE A 368 -1.63 29.06 -31.14
N LYS A 369 -0.69 28.54 -31.88
CA LYS A 369 -0.42 27.10 -31.98
C LYS A 369 0.83 26.75 -31.20
N LYS A 370 0.72 25.83 -30.22
CA LYS A 370 1.83 25.35 -29.41
C LYS A 370 1.93 23.83 -29.54
N GLU A 371 3.12 23.33 -29.84
CA GLU A 371 3.41 21.92 -29.78
C GLU A 371 3.82 21.51 -28.36
N GLY A 372 3.31 20.38 -27.92
CA GLY A 372 3.60 19.78 -26.63
C GLY A 372 3.98 18.32 -26.76
N LYS A 373 4.60 17.79 -25.71
CA LYS A 373 4.94 16.37 -25.58
C LYS A 373 4.37 15.84 -24.28
N GLU A 374 3.79 14.66 -24.33
CA GLU A 374 3.26 13.96 -23.19
C GLU A 374 4.04 12.67 -22.99
N ALA A 375 4.75 12.59 -21.87
CA ALA A 375 5.54 11.42 -21.51
C ALA A 375 4.63 10.22 -21.19
N PRO A 376 5.13 8.98 -21.36
CA PRO A 376 4.42 7.78 -20.93
C PRO A 376 4.01 7.86 -19.45
N LEU A 377 2.88 7.24 -19.15
CA LEU A 377 2.41 7.08 -17.77
C LEU A 377 3.46 6.30 -16.98
N ARG A 378 3.66 6.67 -15.72
CA ARG A 378 4.60 5.97 -14.81
C ARG A 378 4.18 4.53 -14.60
N LEU A 379 5.12 3.66 -14.27
CA LEU A 379 4.86 2.30 -13.83
C LEU A 379 3.94 2.27 -12.61
N PHE A 380 3.43 1.11 -12.27
CA PHE A 380 2.55 0.97 -11.12
C PHE A 380 3.32 0.73 -9.82
N ASP A 381 2.96 1.49 -8.79
CA ASP A 381 2.99 1.06 -7.41
C ASP A 381 1.64 0.38 -7.05
N LEU A 382 1.51 -0.13 -5.82
CA LEU A 382 0.28 -0.80 -5.41
C LEU A 382 -0.93 0.15 -5.44
N THR A 383 -0.79 1.37 -4.93
CA THR A 383 -1.90 2.33 -4.86
C THR A 383 -2.42 2.72 -6.23
N SER A 384 -1.53 3.07 -7.16
CA SER A 384 -1.92 3.44 -8.51
C SER A 384 -2.55 2.29 -9.27
N LEU A 385 -2.11 1.04 -9.05
CA LEU A 385 -2.74 -0.14 -9.62
C LEU A 385 -4.16 -0.35 -9.06
N GLN A 386 -4.34 -0.23 -7.73
CA GLN A 386 -5.65 -0.32 -7.09
C GLN A 386 -6.61 0.76 -7.60
N VAL A 387 -6.13 1.99 -7.75
CA VAL A 387 -6.91 3.11 -8.31
C VAL A 387 -7.35 2.81 -9.74
N GLU A 388 -6.45 2.32 -10.58
CA GLU A 388 -6.75 2.00 -11.99
C GLU A 388 -7.74 0.84 -12.11
N CYS A 389 -7.53 -0.25 -11.35
CA CYS A 389 -8.44 -1.38 -11.30
C CYS A 389 -9.85 -1.01 -10.80
N ASN A 390 -9.93 -0.13 -9.79
CA ASN A 390 -11.22 0.35 -9.30
C ASN A 390 -11.96 1.21 -10.35
N LYS A 391 -11.24 2.11 -11.03
CA LYS A 391 -11.82 2.96 -12.08
C LYS A 391 -12.32 2.14 -13.26
N LYS A 392 -11.50 1.21 -13.79
CA LYS A 392 -11.81 0.47 -15.01
C LYS A 392 -12.75 -0.71 -14.77
N PHE A 393 -12.52 -1.47 -13.70
CA PHE A 393 -13.21 -2.74 -13.47
C PHE A 393 -14.12 -2.73 -12.24
N GLY A 394 -14.08 -1.69 -11.41
CA GLY A 394 -14.83 -1.62 -10.17
C GLY A 394 -14.29 -2.52 -9.05
N TYR A 395 -13.07 -3.08 -9.22
CA TYR A 395 -12.45 -3.93 -8.19
C TYR A 395 -12.16 -3.13 -6.94
N SER A 396 -12.33 -3.75 -5.77
CA SER A 396 -11.94 -3.14 -4.51
C SER A 396 -10.40 -3.11 -4.36
N ALA A 397 -9.91 -2.31 -3.43
CA ALA A 397 -8.49 -2.25 -3.11
C ALA A 397 -7.96 -3.62 -2.64
N ASP A 398 -8.74 -4.34 -1.82
CA ASP A 398 -8.40 -5.67 -1.30
C ASP A 398 -8.45 -6.74 -2.42
N GLU A 399 -9.46 -6.69 -3.26
CA GLU A 399 -9.59 -7.56 -4.44
C GLU A 399 -8.37 -7.41 -5.37
N THR A 400 -8.01 -6.17 -5.69
CA THR A 400 -6.82 -5.88 -6.52
C THR A 400 -5.55 -6.39 -5.87
N LEU A 401 -5.39 -6.20 -4.55
CA LEU A 401 -4.23 -6.71 -3.82
C LEU A 401 -4.15 -8.23 -3.88
N ARG A 402 -5.26 -8.94 -3.70
CA ARG A 402 -5.30 -10.42 -3.81
C ARG A 402 -4.95 -10.90 -5.21
N LEU A 403 -5.45 -10.24 -6.26
CA LEU A 403 -5.17 -10.60 -7.64
C LEU A 403 -3.69 -10.40 -8.00
N ILE A 404 -3.13 -9.25 -7.68
CA ILE A 404 -1.71 -9.00 -7.98
C ILE A 404 -0.77 -9.84 -7.11
N GLN A 405 -1.16 -10.17 -5.87
CA GLN A 405 -0.44 -11.12 -5.02
C GLN A 405 -0.43 -12.52 -5.65
N SER A 406 -1.55 -12.99 -6.18
CA SER A 406 -1.63 -14.27 -6.90
C SER A 406 -0.74 -14.28 -8.16
N LEU A 407 -0.69 -13.18 -8.93
CA LEU A 407 0.20 -13.05 -10.08
C LEU A 407 1.68 -13.10 -9.68
N TYR A 408 2.04 -12.49 -8.56
CA TYR A 408 3.39 -12.58 -7.99
C TYR A 408 3.74 -14.01 -7.57
N GLU A 409 2.85 -14.71 -6.86
CA GLU A 409 3.05 -16.09 -6.44
C GLU A 409 3.21 -17.06 -7.62
N LYS A 410 2.50 -16.79 -8.72
CA LYS A 410 2.64 -17.47 -10.01
C LYS A 410 3.91 -17.04 -10.78
N LYS A 411 4.72 -16.13 -10.22
CA LYS A 411 5.92 -15.55 -10.83
C LYS A 411 5.68 -14.81 -12.16
N ILE A 412 4.48 -14.30 -12.37
CA ILE A 412 4.09 -13.55 -13.57
C ILE A 412 4.42 -12.05 -13.45
N THR A 413 4.32 -11.51 -12.24
CA THR A 413 4.71 -10.14 -11.91
C THR A 413 5.72 -10.09 -10.79
N THR A 414 6.38 -8.94 -10.61
CA THR A 414 7.25 -8.64 -9.47
C THR A 414 6.43 -8.41 -8.20
N TYR A 415 7.10 -8.21 -7.05
CA TYR A 415 6.46 -8.05 -5.76
C TYR A 415 5.46 -6.88 -5.75
N PRO A 416 4.22 -7.07 -5.26
CA PRO A 416 3.16 -6.10 -5.46
C PRO A 416 3.05 -5.00 -4.39
N ARG A 417 3.61 -5.21 -3.18
CA ARG A 417 3.41 -4.27 -2.06
C ARG A 417 4.49 -3.20 -2.06
N VAL A 418 4.54 -2.43 -3.14
CA VAL A 418 5.55 -1.41 -3.38
C VAL A 418 4.94 -0.01 -3.36
N ASP A 419 5.74 0.97 -2.99
CA ASP A 419 5.39 2.38 -2.86
C ASP A 419 6.03 3.29 -3.93
N THR A 420 6.82 2.70 -4.84
CA THR A 420 7.51 3.43 -5.90
C THR A 420 7.02 3.04 -7.29
N THR A 421 7.08 4.00 -8.19
CA THR A 421 6.81 3.84 -9.63
C THR A 421 8.08 3.76 -10.47
N PHE A 422 9.24 3.61 -9.82
CA PHE A 422 10.56 3.60 -10.47
C PHE A 422 11.18 2.20 -10.45
N LEU A 423 12.10 1.97 -11.39
CA LEU A 423 12.95 0.79 -11.45
C LEU A 423 14.38 1.15 -11.02
N SER A 424 15.06 0.18 -10.41
CA SER A 424 16.50 0.27 -10.19
C SER A 424 17.29 0.01 -11.49
N ASP A 425 18.51 0.53 -11.55
CA ASP A 425 19.36 0.47 -12.75
C ASP A 425 19.72 -0.97 -13.17
N ASP A 426 19.79 -1.90 -12.22
CA ASP A 426 20.08 -3.33 -12.46
C ASP A 426 18.94 -4.09 -13.17
N ILE A 427 17.73 -3.51 -13.19
CA ILE A 427 16.60 -4.05 -13.95
C ILE A 427 16.71 -3.72 -15.44
N TYR A 428 17.36 -2.59 -15.79
CA TYR A 428 17.44 -2.15 -17.19
C TYR A 428 17.99 -3.23 -18.16
N PRO A 429 19.10 -3.92 -17.87
CA PRO A 429 19.62 -4.98 -18.75
C PRO A 429 18.64 -6.15 -18.96
N LYS A 430 17.70 -6.36 -18.03
CA LYS A 430 16.71 -7.45 -18.07
C LYS A 430 15.48 -7.10 -18.91
N CYS A 431 15.20 -5.80 -19.11
CA CYS A 431 14.01 -5.33 -19.82
C CYS A 431 13.84 -5.91 -21.22
N PRO A 432 14.89 -6.06 -22.08
CA PRO A 432 14.73 -6.69 -23.40
C PRO A 432 14.20 -8.13 -23.32
N ASN A 433 14.70 -8.92 -22.35
CA ASN A 433 14.26 -10.30 -22.14
C ASN A 433 12.82 -10.35 -21.60
N ILE A 434 12.45 -9.45 -20.70
CA ILE A 434 11.09 -9.32 -20.21
C ILE A 434 10.12 -9.01 -21.37
N LEU A 435 10.45 -8.01 -22.20
CA LEU A 435 9.64 -7.65 -23.36
C LEU A 435 9.50 -8.81 -24.36
N LYS A 436 10.58 -9.56 -24.62
CA LYS A 436 10.57 -10.76 -25.47
C LYS A 436 9.67 -11.86 -24.92
N GLY A 437 9.55 -11.97 -23.62
CA GLY A 437 8.68 -12.93 -22.94
C GLY A 437 7.19 -12.59 -23.05
N LEU A 438 6.82 -11.34 -23.32
CA LEU A 438 5.44 -10.87 -23.44
C LEU A 438 4.84 -11.20 -24.81
N LYS A 439 4.78 -12.48 -25.17
CA LYS A 439 4.32 -12.96 -26.49
C LYS A 439 2.92 -12.50 -26.88
N LEU A 440 2.00 -12.38 -25.92
CA LEU A 440 0.63 -11.87 -26.16
C LEU A 440 0.62 -10.40 -26.63
N TYR A 441 1.72 -9.68 -26.42
CA TYR A 441 1.88 -8.26 -26.73
C TYR A 441 2.89 -8.04 -27.87
N GLU A 442 3.18 -9.06 -28.68
CA GLU A 442 4.20 -9.03 -29.72
C GLU A 442 4.03 -7.85 -30.68
N ALA A 443 2.79 -7.51 -31.03
CA ALA A 443 2.50 -6.35 -31.90
C ALA A 443 3.10 -5.03 -31.37
N TRP A 444 3.24 -4.89 -30.04
CA TRP A 444 3.80 -3.69 -29.42
C TRP A 444 5.24 -3.90 -28.95
N THR A 445 5.67 -5.13 -28.68
CA THR A 445 7.06 -5.37 -28.27
C THR A 445 8.00 -5.53 -29.44
N ALA A 446 7.56 -6.06 -30.61
CA ALA A 446 8.38 -6.24 -31.79
C ALA A 446 9.06 -4.93 -32.27
N PRO A 447 8.39 -3.76 -32.33
CA PRO A 447 9.02 -2.49 -32.73
C PRO A 447 10.15 -2.03 -31.79
N LEU A 448 10.19 -2.53 -30.56
CA LEU A 448 11.21 -2.23 -29.56
C LEU A 448 12.43 -3.18 -29.65
N MET A 449 12.28 -4.33 -30.32
CA MET A 449 13.35 -5.31 -30.45
C MET A 449 14.42 -4.86 -31.46
N GLY A 450 15.66 -5.30 -31.25
CA GLY A 450 16.78 -4.99 -32.13
C GLY A 450 17.32 -3.56 -32.03
N LYS A 451 16.79 -2.75 -31.11
CA LYS A 451 17.27 -1.39 -30.82
C LYS A 451 17.56 -1.26 -29.32
N PRO A 452 18.54 -0.44 -28.91
CA PRO A 452 18.71 -0.11 -27.51
C PRO A 452 17.44 0.54 -26.93
N LEU A 453 16.92 0.04 -25.84
CA LEU A 453 15.78 0.64 -25.14
C LEU A 453 16.17 2.00 -24.59
N VAL A 454 15.22 2.94 -24.55
CA VAL A 454 15.45 4.26 -23.97
C VAL A 454 15.53 4.12 -22.44
N LYS A 455 16.69 4.42 -21.85
CA LYS A 455 16.88 4.51 -20.40
C LYS A 455 16.53 5.91 -19.91
N SER A 456 15.29 6.11 -19.48
CA SER A 456 14.81 7.39 -19.00
C SER A 456 14.97 7.48 -17.46
N LYS A 457 15.48 8.62 -16.95
CA LYS A 457 15.48 8.92 -15.50
C LYS A 457 14.06 9.03 -14.90
N LYS A 458 13.03 9.17 -15.74
CA LYS A 458 11.62 9.13 -15.29
C LYS A 458 11.16 7.71 -14.95
N VAL A 459 11.92 6.69 -15.34
CA VAL A 459 11.64 5.26 -15.14
C VAL A 459 12.71 4.61 -14.27
N PHE A 460 14.00 4.89 -14.51
CA PHE A 460 15.14 4.29 -13.81
C PHE A 460 15.80 5.34 -12.93
N ASP A 461 15.62 5.19 -11.61
CA ASP A 461 16.21 6.10 -10.61
C ASP A 461 16.36 5.36 -9.28
N ASN A 462 17.58 4.94 -8.96
CA ASN A 462 17.90 4.23 -7.71
C ASN A 462 17.54 5.02 -6.46
N SER A 463 17.60 6.37 -6.51
CA SER A 463 17.27 7.21 -5.35
C SER A 463 15.78 7.22 -4.99
N LYS A 464 14.93 6.71 -5.90
CA LYS A 464 13.46 6.63 -5.76
C LYS A 464 12.99 5.19 -5.50
N VAL A 465 13.90 4.23 -5.41
CA VAL A 465 13.61 2.85 -5.06
C VAL A 465 14.04 2.62 -3.62
N THR A 466 13.10 2.29 -2.76
CA THR A 466 13.33 2.00 -1.34
C THR A 466 13.57 0.50 -1.14
N ASP A 467 12.55 -0.23 -0.73
CA ASP A 467 12.62 -1.67 -0.43
C ASP A 467 12.51 -2.53 -1.70
N HIS A 468 11.64 -2.12 -2.63
CA HIS A 468 11.36 -2.82 -3.89
C HIS A 468 11.10 -1.80 -5.00
N HIS A 469 11.37 -2.21 -6.26
CA HIS A 469 11.05 -1.42 -7.45
C HIS A 469 9.57 -1.56 -7.85
N ALA A 470 9.11 -0.74 -8.80
CA ALA A 470 7.74 -0.76 -9.34
C ALA A 470 7.28 -2.15 -9.80
N ILE A 471 5.96 -2.34 -9.85
CA ILE A 471 5.32 -3.58 -10.32
C ILE A 471 5.51 -3.69 -11.85
N ILE A 472 6.18 -4.76 -12.29
CA ILE A 472 6.40 -5.05 -13.71
C ILE A 472 6.17 -6.54 -14.01
N PRO A 473 5.96 -6.94 -15.27
CA PRO A 473 5.98 -8.34 -15.67
C PRO A 473 7.38 -8.95 -15.46
N THR A 474 7.44 -10.26 -15.25
CA THR A 474 8.72 -11.01 -15.19
C THR A 474 9.20 -11.52 -16.54
N GLY A 475 8.34 -11.46 -17.57
CA GLY A 475 8.60 -12.10 -18.88
C GLY A 475 8.18 -13.57 -18.93
N GLN A 476 7.63 -14.12 -17.86
CA GLN A 476 7.05 -15.47 -17.84
C GLN A 476 5.72 -15.47 -18.63
N ASN A 477 5.45 -16.60 -19.29
CA ASN A 477 4.18 -16.74 -20.03
C ASN A 477 2.99 -16.81 -19.03
N PRO A 478 1.96 -15.95 -19.17
CA PRO A 478 0.81 -15.92 -18.28
C PRO A 478 -0.17 -17.08 -18.58
N VAL A 479 0.11 -18.26 -18.04
CA VAL A 479 -0.77 -19.45 -18.16
C VAL A 479 -1.62 -19.61 -16.90
N ASN A 480 -2.80 -20.23 -17.06
CA ASN A 480 -3.72 -20.54 -15.95
C ASN A 480 -4.15 -19.33 -15.12
N LEU A 481 -4.41 -18.21 -15.77
CA LEU A 481 -4.95 -17.01 -15.15
C LEU A 481 -6.46 -16.95 -15.26
N THR A 482 -7.12 -16.53 -14.17
CA THR A 482 -8.53 -16.13 -14.19
C THR A 482 -8.71 -14.86 -15.04
N ASP A 483 -9.93 -14.56 -15.48
CA ASP A 483 -10.18 -13.36 -16.28
C ASP A 483 -9.89 -12.06 -15.50
N MET A 484 -10.12 -12.07 -14.20
CA MET A 484 -9.74 -10.94 -13.34
C MET A 484 -8.22 -10.76 -13.27
N GLU A 485 -7.46 -11.83 -13.11
CA GLU A 485 -5.99 -11.80 -13.13
C GLU A 485 -5.45 -11.35 -14.49
N LYS A 486 -6.04 -11.81 -15.59
CA LYS A 486 -5.68 -11.37 -16.95
C LYS A 486 -5.84 -9.86 -17.10
N ARG A 487 -6.97 -9.30 -16.62
CA ARG A 487 -7.21 -7.84 -16.67
C ARG A 487 -6.17 -7.05 -15.87
N VAL A 488 -5.83 -7.51 -14.68
CA VAL A 488 -4.78 -6.85 -13.85
C VAL A 488 -3.41 -6.99 -14.52
N PHE A 489 -3.09 -8.16 -15.05
CA PHE A 489 -1.83 -8.38 -15.77
C PHE A 489 -1.73 -7.52 -17.03
N ASP A 490 -2.82 -7.36 -17.79
CA ASP A 490 -2.87 -6.53 -19.00
C ASP A 490 -2.52 -5.06 -18.67
N LEU A 491 -3.07 -4.51 -17.57
CA LEU A 491 -2.70 -3.16 -17.12
C LEU A 491 -1.21 -3.03 -16.85
N VAL A 492 -0.64 -4.01 -16.12
CA VAL A 492 0.79 -4.00 -15.75
C VAL A 492 1.67 -4.15 -17.00
N ALA A 493 1.33 -5.08 -17.91
CA ALA A 493 2.09 -5.34 -19.12
C ALA A 493 2.09 -4.13 -20.06
N ARG A 494 0.92 -3.56 -20.37
CA ARG A 494 0.80 -2.37 -21.21
C ARG A 494 1.56 -1.18 -20.64
N ARG A 495 1.45 -0.94 -19.32
CA ARG A 495 2.16 0.14 -18.65
C ARG A 495 3.67 -0.03 -18.76
N PHE A 496 4.18 -1.27 -18.60
CA PHE A 496 5.59 -1.59 -18.76
C PHE A 496 6.09 -1.42 -20.19
N ILE A 497 5.31 -1.82 -21.20
CA ILE A 497 5.69 -1.63 -22.62
C ILE A 497 5.72 -0.14 -22.95
N ALA A 498 4.72 0.62 -22.48
CA ALA A 498 4.54 2.04 -22.80
C ALA A 498 5.74 2.92 -22.41
N VAL A 499 6.45 2.62 -21.31
CA VAL A 499 7.57 3.45 -20.84
C VAL A 499 8.79 3.41 -21.77
N PHE A 500 8.84 2.47 -22.73
CA PHE A 500 9.90 2.38 -23.75
C PHE A 500 9.52 3.02 -25.08
N TYR A 501 8.28 3.47 -25.22
CA TYR A 501 7.81 4.19 -26.40
C TYR A 501 8.14 5.69 -26.30
N PRO A 502 8.21 6.40 -27.45
CA PRO A 502 8.41 7.84 -27.45
C PRO A 502 7.23 8.59 -26.84
N ASP A 503 7.48 9.82 -26.42
CA ASP A 503 6.43 10.73 -25.97
C ASP A 503 5.36 10.91 -27.05
N CYS A 504 4.09 11.00 -26.65
CA CYS A 504 3.00 11.43 -27.51
C CYS A 504 3.20 12.92 -27.84
N LYS A 505 3.18 13.28 -29.12
CA LYS A 505 3.28 14.66 -29.58
C LYS A 505 1.90 15.17 -29.91
N PHE A 506 1.56 16.34 -29.45
CA PHE A 506 0.30 17.00 -29.73
C PHE A 506 0.50 18.48 -30.03
N SER A 507 -0.47 19.07 -30.70
CA SER A 507 -0.56 20.50 -30.91
C SER A 507 -1.80 21.04 -30.20
N THR A 508 -1.63 22.06 -29.40
CA THR A 508 -2.75 22.81 -28.81
C THR A 508 -2.89 24.12 -29.59
N THR A 509 -4.08 24.34 -30.16
CA THR A 509 -4.43 25.59 -30.83
C THR A 509 -5.35 26.38 -29.90
N THR A 510 -4.92 27.54 -29.44
CA THR A 510 -5.74 28.48 -28.70
C THR A 510 -6.16 29.60 -29.68
N VAL A 511 -7.43 29.83 -29.78
CA VAL A 511 -8.01 30.89 -30.61
C VAL A 511 -8.72 31.88 -29.71
N ILE A 512 -8.39 33.16 -29.87
CA ILE A 512 -9.07 34.26 -29.21
C ILE A 512 -9.80 35.05 -30.25
N GLY A 513 -11.07 35.32 -30.04
CA GLY A 513 -11.87 36.23 -30.81
C GLY A 513 -12.45 37.30 -29.91
N GLU A 514 -12.90 38.40 -30.51
CA GLU A 514 -13.43 39.56 -29.81
C GLU A 514 -14.70 40.06 -30.52
N THR A 515 -15.63 40.53 -29.71
CA THR A 515 -16.79 41.29 -30.20
C THR A 515 -17.11 42.38 -29.20
N ASP A 516 -17.16 43.62 -29.64
CA ASP A 516 -17.45 44.85 -28.87
C ASP A 516 -16.58 44.89 -27.56
N GLY A 517 -15.29 44.64 -27.65
CA GLY A 517 -14.34 44.71 -26.50
C GLY A 517 -14.42 43.53 -25.55
N ILE A 518 -15.23 42.51 -25.81
CA ILE A 518 -15.30 41.29 -25.02
C ILE A 518 -14.51 40.19 -25.72
N GLU A 519 -13.49 39.66 -25.05
CA GLU A 519 -12.69 38.55 -25.56
C GLU A 519 -13.34 37.20 -25.29
N PHE A 520 -13.24 36.30 -26.26
CA PHE A 520 -13.72 34.92 -26.20
C PHE A 520 -12.61 33.96 -26.57
N LYS A 521 -12.56 32.81 -25.91
CA LYS A 521 -11.52 31.81 -26.09
C LYS A 521 -12.11 30.47 -26.43
N THR A 522 -11.45 29.78 -27.36
CA THR A 522 -11.60 28.33 -27.55
C THR A 522 -10.22 27.66 -27.62
N THR A 523 -10.16 26.39 -27.27
CA THR A 523 -8.90 25.63 -27.31
C THR A 523 -9.17 24.25 -27.92
N GLY A 524 -8.36 23.88 -28.91
CA GLY A 524 -8.38 22.54 -29.50
C GLY A 524 -7.07 21.83 -29.25
N LYS A 525 -7.13 20.51 -29.20
CA LYS A 525 -5.94 19.62 -29.11
C LYS A 525 -5.99 18.62 -30.25
N GLN A 526 -4.88 18.51 -30.98
CA GLN A 526 -4.69 17.55 -32.04
C GLN A 526 -3.47 16.68 -31.74
N ILE A 527 -3.61 15.38 -31.81
CA ILE A 527 -2.50 14.44 -31.68
C ILE A 527 -1.74 14.39 -32.99
N LEU A 528 -0.44 14.70 -32.96
CA LEU A 528 0.47 14.68 -34.13
C LEU A 528 1.18 13.33 -34.27
N ASP A 529 1.51 12.70 -33.14
CA ASP A 529 2.19 11.41 -33.06
C ASP A 529 1.70 10.71 -31.79
N MET A 530 1.06 9.57 -31.94
CA MET A 530 0.49 8.80 -30.83
C MET A 530 1.54 8.38 -29.79
N GLY A 531 2.78 8.13 -30.23
CA GLY A 531 3.82 7.67 -29.33
C GLY A 531 3.37 6.46 -28.49
N TRP A 532 3.55 6.55 -27.15
CA TRP A 532 3.16 5.50 -26.21
C TRP A 532 1.65 5.23 -26.14
N ARG A 533 0.80 6.18 -26.54
CA ARG A 533 -0.66 6.04 -26.50
C ARG A 533 -1.17 4.93 -27.41
N ILE A 534 -0.40 4.56 -28.46
CA ILE A 534 -0.76 3.46 -29.38
C ILE A 534 -1.01 2.12 -28.67
N ILE A 535 -0.39 1.92 -27.50
CA ILE A 535 -0.52 0.69 -26.70
C ILE A 535 -1.90 0.58 -26.05
N PHE A 536 -2.60 1.71 -25.87
CA PHE A 536 -3.91 1.79 -25.25
C PHE A 536 -5.06 1.93 -26.27
N VAL A 537 -4.73 2.04 -27.56
CA VAL A 537 -5.74 1.93 -28.63
C VAL A 537 -6.13 0.46 -28.80
N LYS A 538 -7.43 0.19 -29.00
CA LYS A 538 -7.92 -1.17 -29.24
C LYS A 538 -7.23 -1.77 -30.47
N PRO A 539 -6.53 -2.90 -30.36
CA PRO A 539 -6.02 -3.57 -31.54
C PRO A 539 -7.19 -4.10 -32.37
N GLN A 540 -7.12 -3.95 -33.67
CA GLN A 540 -8.15 -4.41 -34.61
C GLN A 540 -8.25 -5.93 -34.73
N THR A 541 -7.36 -6.72 -34.13
CA THR A 541 -7.33 -8.18 -34.27
C THR A 541 -6.81 -8.89 -32.97
N ASN A 542 -7.51 -9.97 -32.58
CA ASN A 542 -7.04 -11.15 -31.82
C ASN A 542 -6.79 -11.04 -30.31
N PHE A 543 -7.36 -10.08 -29.59
CA PHE A 543 -7.47 -10.23 -28.14
C PHE A 543 -8.77 -10.95 -27.79
N PRO A 544 -8.79 -11.86 -26.76
CA PRO A 544 -10.01 -12.48 -26.31
C PRO A 544 -11.06 -11.44 -25.96
N ASP A 545 -12.30 -11.63 -26.44
CA ASP A 545 -13.45 -10.79 -26.14
C ASP A 545 -13.53 -10.46 -24.64
N GLY A 546 -13.60 -9.19 -24.30
CA GLY A 546 -13.70 -8.68 -22.91
C GLY A 546 -12.48 -7.96 -22.34
N MET A 547 -11.34 -7.91 -23.06
CA MET A 547 -10.15 -7.15 -22.65
C MET A 547 -10.10 -5.77 -23.31
N GLY A 548 -10.95 -4.85 -22.98
CA GLY A 548 -10.84 -3.50 -23.53
C GLY A 548 -12.15 -2.73 -23.68
N GLU A 549 -13.25 -3.20 -23.08
CA GLU A 549 -14.53 -2.49 -23.21
C GLU A 549 -14.60 -1.11 -22.53
N ASN A 550 -13.58 -0.76 -21.71
CA ASN A 550 -13.57 0.50 -20.93
C ASN A 550 -12.27 1.30 -21.08
N ASP A 551 -11.40 1.01 -22.05
CA ASP A 551 -10.31 1.93 -22.33
C ASP A 551 -10.92 3.13 -23.06
N ALA A 552 -10.88 4.31 -22.43
CA ALA A 552 -11.25 5.55 -23.08
C ALA A 552 -10.44 5.64 -24.39
N ASP A 553 -11.15 5.82 -25.50
CA ASP A 553 -10.50 6.03 -26.79
C ASP A 553 -9.63 7.29 -26.67
N PRO A 554 -8.33 7.23 -26.90
CA PRO A 554 -7.47 8.41 -26.91
C PRO A 554 -7.96 9.49 -27.89
N SER A 555 -8.79 9.12 -28.86
CA SER A 555 -9.45 10.07 -29.78
C SER A 555 -10.49 10.95 -29.08
N GLU A 556 -11.08 10.52 -27.94
CA GLU A 556 -12.02 11.34 -27.18
C GLU A 556 -11.39 12.62 -26.58
N GLU A 557 -10.05 12.67 -26.48
CA GLU A 557 -9.33 13.88 -26.07
C GLU A 557 -8.97 14.79 -27.26
N GLU A 558 -9.22 14.38 -28.49
CA GLU A 558 -9.01 15.20 -29.66
C GLU A 558 -10.19 16.13 -29.89
N HIS A 559 -9.96 17.41 -29.70
CA HIS A 559 -10.88 18.47 -30.09
C HIS A 559 -10.24 19.25 -31.22
N SER A 560 -10.48 18.82 -32.45
CA SER A 560 -9.95 19.48 -33.66
C SER A 560 -10.77 20.75 -33.94
N LEU A 561 -10.08 21.88 -34.01
CA LEU A 561 -10.69 23.15 -34.41
C LEU A 561 -10.59 23.35 -35.92
N PRO A 562 -11.59 24.04 -36.54
CA PRO A 562 -11.43 24.57 -37.87
C PRO A 562 -10.20 25.49 -38.01
N THR A 563 -9.68 25.66 -39.17
CA THR A 563 -8.60 26.60 -39.40
C THR A 563 -9.11 28.05 -39.34
N PHE A 564 -8.70 28.76 -38.29
CA PHE A 564 -8.98 30.17 -38.10
C PHE A 564 -7.80 31.02 -38.56
N ARG A 565 -8.06 32.25 -39.02
CA ARG A 565 -7.04 33.24 -39.37
C ARG A 565 -7.22 34.53 -38.56
N LYS A 566 -6.13 35.12 -38.10
CA LYS A 566 -6.15 36.42 -37.45
C LYS A 566 -6.75 37.48 -38.37
N GLY A 567 -7.68 38.29 -37.87
CA GLY A 567 -8.41 39.31 -38.64
C GLY A 567 -9.64 38.78 -39.41
N GLU A 568 -9.91 37.50 -39.32
CA GLU A 568 -11.15 36.90 -39.84
C GLU A 568 -12.35 37.41 -39.06
N THR A 569 -13.39 37.90 -39.76
CA THR A 569 -14.58 38.49 -39.17
C THR A 569 -15.85 37.88 -39.76
N GLY A 570 -16.88 37.75 -38.98
CA GLY A 570 -18.17 37.22 -39.46
C GLY A 570 -19.27 37.27 -38.42
N SER A 571 -20.46 36.85 -38.86
CA SER A 571 -21.62 36.72 -37.96
C SER A 571 -21.43 35.56 -37.00
N HIS A 572 -21.91 35.71 -35.77
CA HIS A 572 -21.84 34.72 -34.69
C HIS A 572 -23.22 34.62 -34.01
N THR A 573 -23.35 33.60 -33.18
CA THR A 573 -24.56 33.38 -32.37
C THR A 573 -24.20 33.36 -30.89
N PRO A 574 -24.31 34.51 -30.19
CA PRO A 574 -24.02 34.55 -28.76
C PRO A 574 -25.16 33.92 -27.95
N LYS A 575 -24.78 33.33 -26.80
CA LYS A 575 -25.66 32.61 -25.89
C LYS A 575 -25.24 32.85 -24.46
N LEU A 576 -26.23 33.09 -23.59
CA LEU A 576 -26.02 33.10 -22.15
C LEU A 576 -26.58 31.83 -21.56
N ASP A 577 -25.71 31.02 -20.94
CA ASP A 577 -26.09 29.76 -20.30
C ASP A 577 -26.11 29.93 -18.77
N GLU A 578 -27.29 29.68 -18.18
CA GLU A 578 -27.43 29.53 -16.74
C GLU A 578 -26.80 28.24 -16.25
N LYS A 579 -26.00 28.31 -15.19
CA LYS A 579 -25.34 27.17 -14.56
C LYS A 579 -25.41 27.27 -13.04
N TRP A 580 -25.28 26.15 -12.39
CA TRP A 580 -25.26 26.05 -10.94
C TRP A 580 -23.99 25.34 -10.50
N THR A 581 -23.35 25.84 -9.43
CA THR A 581 -22.25 25.14 -8.82
C THR A 581 -22.73 23.76 -8.34
N GLN A 582 -21.86 22.75 -8.41
CA GLN A 582 -22.17 21.37 -8.03
C GLN A 582 -21.41 21.00 -6.76
N PRO A 583 -22.02 20.23 -5.86
CA PRO A 583 -21.31 19.72 -4.70
C PRO A 583 -20.14 18.82 -5.13
N PRO A 584 -19.12 18.67 -4.29
CA PRO A 584 -18.06 17.71 -4.54
C PRO A 584 -18.64 16.29 -4.62
N ARG A 585 -18.04 15.44 -5.45
CA ARG A 585 -18.50 14.05 -5.59
C ARG A 585 -18.16 13.23 -4.34
N PRO A 586 -19.03 12.28 -3.94
CA PRO A 586 -18.68 11.31 -2.91
C PRO A 586 -17.37 10.57 -3.25
N TYR A 587 -16.66 10.12 -2.24
CA TYR A 587 -15.48 9.26 -2.48
C TYR A 587 -15.89 7.93 -3.10
N THR A 588 -15.09 7.46 -4.04
CA THR A 588 -14.98 6.05 -4.44
C THR A 588 -13.73 5.46 -3.77
N GLU A 589 -13.55 4.15 -3.79
CA GLU A 589 -12.29 3.57 -3.26
C GLU A 589 -11.05 4.15 -3.96
N ALA A 590 -11.14 4.36 -5.29
CA ALA A 590 -10.06 4.99 -6.06
C ALA A 590 -9.72 6.41 -5.57
N THR A 591 -10.76 7.25 -5.37
CA THR A 591 -10.54 8.63 -4.94
C THR A 591 -10.16 8.72 -3.46
N LEU A 592 -10.64 7.80 -2.62
CA LEU A 592 -10.22 7.69 -1.22
C LEU A 592 -8.75 7.27 -1.11
N LEU A 593 -8.31 6.26 -1.87
CA LEU A 593 -6.89 5.85 -1.90
C LEU A 593 -5.98 7.01 -2.32
N ARG A 594 -6.40 7.82 -3.30
CA ARG A 594 -5.67 9.03 -3.70
C ARG A 594 -5.69 10.10 -2.59
N ALA A 595 -6.81 10.29 -1.91
CA ALA A 595 -6.89 11.22 -0.78
C ALA A 595 -5.98 10.77 0.38
N MET A 596 -5.93 9.47 0.69
CA MET A 596 -4.99 8.93 1.67
C MET A 596 -3.53 9.14 1.25
N GLU A 597 -3.19 8.91 -0.01
CA GLU A 597 -1.84 9.09 -0.55
C GLU A 597 -1.41 10.57 -0.53
N THR A 598 -2.32 11.49 -0.84
CA THR A 598 -2.03 12.92 -0.93
C THR A 598 -2.49 13.69 0.30
N ALA A 599 -2.72 13.02 1.42
CA ALA A 599 -3.23 13.63 2.65
C ALA A 599 -2.37 14.79 3.19
N GLY A 600 -1.07 14.81 2.86
CA GLY A 600 -0.21 15.95 3.17
C GLY A 600 -0.70 17.28 2.61
N LYS A 601 -1.46 17.29 1.50
CA LYS A 601 -2.06 18.51 0.94
C LYS A 601 -3.15 19.13 1.83
N LEU A 602 -3.68 18.36 2.78
CA LEU A 602 -4.70 18.80 3.73
C LEU A 602 -4.10 19.37 5.02
N VAL A 603 -2.77 19.39 5.13
CA VAL A 603 -2.05 19.85 6.30
C VAL A 603 -1.41 21.21 6.00
N ASP A 604 -1.69 22.20 6.84
CA ASP A 604 -1.22 23.58 6.65
C ASP A 604 0.28 23.74 6.97
N ASN A 605 0.80 22.93 7.88
CA ASN A 605 2.22 22.97 8.27
C ASN A 605 3.11 22.32 7.21
N ASP A 606 4.07 23.07 6.65
CA ASP A 606 4.96 22.64 5.58
C ASP A 606 5.85 21.46 5.97
N GLU A 607 6.36 21.41 7.21
CA GLU A 607 7.21 20.31 7.68
C GLU A 607 6.42 19.00 7.80
N LEU A 608 5.19 19.05 8.30
CA LEU A 608 4.30 17.90 8.38
C LEU A 608 3.83 17.49 6.99
N ARG A 609 3.60 18.46 6.10
CA ARG A 609 3.28 18.19 4.69
C ARG A 609 4.41 17.42 4.01
N ASP A 610 5.67 17.83 4.25
CA ASP A 610 6.86 17.14 3.73
C ASP A 610 7.04 15.75 4.33
N ALA A 611 6.72 15.57 5.62
CA ALA A 611 6.73 14.27 6.26
C ALA A 611 5.68 13.31 5.65
N LEU A 612 4.55 13.82 5.19
CA LEU A 612 3.47 13.04 4.56
C LEU A 612 3.63 12.86 3.04
N LYS A 613 4.56 13.57 2.38
CA LYS A 613 4.74 13.50 0.91
C LYS A 613 5.02 12.08 0.41
N GLU A 614 5.76 11.28 1.17
CA GLU A 614 6.19 9.96 0.73
C GLU A 614 5.10 8.90 0.90
N ASN A 615 4.41 8.93 2.04
CA ASN A 615 3.50 7.85 2.41
C ASN A 615 2.03 8.26 2.58
N GLY A 616 1.73 9.55 2.72
CA GLY A 616 0.39 10.01 3.07
C GLY A 616 -0.08 9.45 4.43
N ILE A 617 -1.36 9.11 4.56
CA ILE A 617 -1.88 8.35 5.70
C ILE A 617 -2.00 6.87 5.33
N GLY A 618 -1.33 6.04 6.13
CA GLY A 618 -1.23 4.59 5.90
C GLY A 618 -0.27 4.21 4.76
N ARG A 619 0.47 3.13 4.96
CA ARG A 619 1.32 2.58 3.91
C ARG A 619 0.49 1.93 2.82
N PRO A 620 0.93 1.91 1.55
CA PRO A 620 0.21 1.27 0.45
C PRO A 620 -0.27 -0.15 0.77
N SER A 621 0.58 -0.95 1.43
CA SER A 621 0.27 -2.32 1.83
C SER A 621 -0.88 -2.47 2.84
N THR A 622 -1.20 -1.41 3.62
CA THR A 622 -2.21 -1.45 4.71
C THR A 622 -3.50 -0.74 4.36
N ARG A 623 -3.53 0.18 3.37
CA ARG A 623 -4.71 0.98 3.02
C ARG A 623 -5.94 0.13 2.71
N ALA A 624 -5.77 -0.93 1.93
CA ALA A 624 -6.87 -1.86 1.62
C ALA A 624 -7.50 -2.46 2.89
N ALA A 625 -6.68 -2.99 3.80
CA ALA A 625 -7.16 -3.57 5.06
C ALA A 625 -7.85 -2.54 5.97
N ILE A 626 -7.41 -1.27 5.92
CA ILE A 626 -8.05 -0.18 6.66
C ILE A 626 -9.45 0.09 6.09
N ILE A 627 -9.58 0.23 4.77
CA ILE A 627 -10.88 0.42 4.11
C ILE A 627 -11.82 -0.75 4.40
N GLU A 628 -11.35 -1.98 4.28
CA GLU A 628 -12.12 -3.18 4.65
C GLU A 628 -12.55 -3.18 6.13
N THR A 629 -11.70 -2.66 7.02
CA THR A 629 -12.06 -2.54 8.43
C THR A 629 -13.19 -1.54 8.63
N LEU A 630 -13.23 -0.42 7.90
CA LEU A 630 -14.33 0.53 7.96
C LEU A 630 -15.67 -0.13 7.54
N PHE A 631 -15.65 -0.98 6.50
CA PHE A 631 -16.82 -1.77 6.11
C PHE A 631 -17.22 -2.79 7.19
N LYS A 632 -16.27 -3.60 7.68
CA LYS A 632 -16.51 -4.62 8.71
C LYS A 632 -17.04 -4.04 10.03
N ARG A 633 -16.71 -2.79 10.33
CA ARG A 633 -17.20 -2.07 11.50
C ARG A 633 -18.50 -1.32 11.24
N HIS A 634 -19.06 -1.41 10.03
CA HIS A 634 -20.27 -0.70 9.60
C HIS A 634 -20.16 0.83 9.76
N TYR A 635 -18.95 1.39 9.60
CA TYR A 635 -18.76 2.83 9.60
C TYR A 635 -19.06 3.47 8.26
N ILE A 636 -18.88 2.68 7.20
CA ILE A 636 -19.17 3.05 5.82
C ILE A 636 -19.93 1.93 5.11
N ARG A 637 -20.67 2.31 4.09
CA ARG A 637 -21.30 1.38 3.15
C ARG A 637 -21.02 1.79 1.72
N LYS A 638 -21.20 0.87 0.78
CA LYS A 638 -21.03 1.13 -0.64
C LYS A 638 -22.39 1.30 -1.30
N GLU A 639 -22.59 2.43 -1.96
CA GLU A 639 -23.74 2.67 -2.82
C GLU A 639 -23.26 2.81 -4.27
N ARG A 640 -23.46 1.77 -5.07
CA ARG A 640 -22.85 1.60 -6.40
C ARG A 640 -21.30 1.68 -6.32
N LYS A 641 -20.71 2.79 -6.77
CA LYS A 641 -19.26 3.06 -6.69
C LYS A 641 -18.88 3.96 -5.51
N ASN A 642 -19.88 4.62 -4.89
CA ASN A 642 -19.65 5.63 -3.88
C ASN A 642 -19.51 5.02 -2.47
N LEU A 643 -18.65 5.59 -1.68
CA LEU A 643 -18.48 5.31 -0.25
C LEU A 643 -19.29 6.33 0.54
N ILE A 644 -20.23 5.84 1.32
CA ILE A 644 -21.13 6.65 2.13
C ILE A 644 -20.90 6.32 3.59
N ALA A 645 -20.77 7.34 4.44
CA ALA A 645 -20.69 7.15 5.87
C ALA A 645 -22.06 6.72 6.42
N THR A 646 -22.05 5.77 7.34
CA THR A 646 -23.25 5.35 8.05
C THR A 646 -23.49 6.26 9.25
N PRO A 647 -24.70 6.26 9.85
CA PRO A 647 -24.94 6.97 11.11
C PRO A 647 -23.92 6.63 12.19
N THR A 648 -23.54 5.34 12.32
CA THR A 648 -22.46 4.88 13.23
C THR A 648 -21.15 5.60 12.97
N GLY A 649 -20.74 5.71 11.70
CA GLY A 649 -19.48 6.38 11.32
C GLY A 649 -19.51 7.88 11.57
N ILE A 650 -20.62 8.53 11.24
CA ILE A 650 -20.83 9.98 11.46
C ILE A 650 -20.80 10.32 12.95
N GLU A 651 -21.58 9.59 13.74
CA GLU A 651 -21.63 9.78 15.19
C GLU A 651 -20.29 9.51 15.86
N LEU A 652 -19.57 8.48 15.43
CA LEU A 652 -18.22 8.19 15.96
C LEU A 652 -17.28 9.37 15.75
N ILE A 653 -17.21 9.93 14.54
CA ILE A 653 -16.36 11.11 14.24
C ILE A 653 -16.82 12.32 15.03
N GLY A 654 -18.12 12.52 15.21
CA GLY A 654 -18.69 13.60 16.01
C GLY A 654 -18.44 13.48 17.52
N LEU A 655 -18.15 12.27 18.03
CA LEU A 655 -17.82 12.02 19.43
C LEU A 655 -16.33 12.20 19.74
N ILE A 656 -15.46 12.17 18.73
CA ILE A 656 -14.03 12.40 18.92
C ILE A 656 -13.78 13.90 19.00
N HIS A 657 -13.42 14.38 20.20
CA HIS A 657 -13.12 15.79 20.43
C HIS A 657 -11.67 16.16 20.08
N GLU A 658 -10.77 15.20 20.13
CA GLU A 658 -9.37 15.38 19.79
C GLU A 658 -9.18 15.46 18.26
N GLU A 659 -9.07 16.68 17.73
CA GLU A 659 -8.94 16.95 16.30
C GLU A 659 -7.75 16.19 15.67
N LEU A 660 -6.64 16.05 16.39
CA LEU A 660 -5.48 15.30 15.92
C LEU A 660 -5.80 13.84 15.56
N LEU A 661 -6.75 13.20 16.26
CA LEU A 661 -7.16 11.83 15.94
C LEU A 661 -7.96 11.73 14.64
N LYS A 662 -8.58 12.83 14.21
CA LYS A 662 -9.41 12.91 12.99
C LYS A 662 -8.64 13.44 11.79
N SER A 663 -7.46 14.03 12.02
CA SER A 663 -6.66 14.68 10.98
C SER A 663 -5.47 13.82 10.52
N ALA A 664 -4.90 14.16 9.37
CA ALA A 664 -3.64 13.59 8.91
C ALA A 664 -2.42 14.06 9.73
N GLU A 665 -2.56 15.13 10.51
CA GLU A 665 -1.47 15.80 11.23
C GLU A 665 -0.78 14.87 12.23
N LEU A 666 -1.56 14.09 13.02
CA LEU A 666 -1.00 13.12 13.95
C LEU A 666 -0.06 12.14 13.26
N THR A 667 -0.47 11.65 12.08
CA THR A 667 0.38 10.77 11.26
C THR A 667 1.63 11.52 10.81
N GLY A 668 1.49 12.77 10.37
CA GLY A 668 2.63 13.62 9.97
C GLY A 668 3.62 13.84 11.11
N ILE A 669 3.14 14.17 12.31
CA ILE A 669 3.96 14.34 13.51
C ILE A 669 4.75 13.05 13.81
N TRP A 670 4.08 11.90 13.79
CA TRP A 670 4.75 10.64 14.07
C TRP A 670 5.77 10.27 12.99
N GLU A 671 5.43 10.39 11.71
CA GLU A 671 6.36 10.08 10.62
C GLU A 671 7.61 10.99 10.67
N LYS A 672 7.44 12.27 11.01
CA LYS A 672 8.57 13.19 11.23
C LYS A 672 9.45 12.69 12.38
N LYS A 673 8.88 12.44 13.57
CA LYS A 673 9.64 11.98 14.74
C LYS A 673 10.30 10.62 14.51
N LEU A 674 9.64 9.69 13.84
CA LEU A 674 10.21 8.37 13.51
C LEU A 674 11.42 8.50 12.57
N ARG A 675 11.39 9.41 11.58
CA ARG A 675 12.55 9.70 10.74
C ARG A 675 13.69 10.35 11.53
N GLU A 676 13.37 11.21 12.48
CA GLU A 676 14.35 11.82 13.36
C GLU A 676 15.02 10.78 14.28
N ILE A 677 14.26 9.75 14.74
CA ILE A 677 14.82 8.59 15.47
C ILE A 677 15.81 7.83 14.57
N GLU A 678 15.45 7.53 13.32
CA GLU A 678 16.34 6.89 12.35
C GLU A 678 17.63 7.66 12.13
N ARG A 679 17.56 8.99 12.12
CA ARG A 679 18.70 9.89 11.96
C ARG A 679 19.46 10.15 13.26
N LYS A 680 19.05 9.57 14.38
CA LYS A 680 19.60 9.78 15.73
C LYS A 680 19.48 11.23 16.24
N SER A 681 18.57 12.02 15.67
CA SER A 681 18.31 13.41 16.09
C SER A 681 17.16 13.52 17.10
N TYR A 682 16.40 12.45 17.32
CA TYR A 682 15.33 12.36 18.32
C TYR A 682 15.37 11.03 19.08
N SER A 683 14.93 11.04 20.33
CA SER A 683 14.97 9.83 21.19
C SER A 683 13.69 9.00 21.09
N ALA A 684 13.82 7.70 20.84
CA ALA A 684 12.71 6.76 20.90
C ALA A 684 12.00 6.74 22.26
N ALA A 685 12.75 6.90 23.36
CA ALA A 685 12.18 6.96 24.71
C ALA A 685 11.30 8.21 24.89
N THR A 686 11.78 9.37 24.45
CA THR A 686 11.02 10.62 24.50
C THR A 686 9.73 10.52 23.66
N PHE A 687 9.80 9.94 22.46
CA PHE A 687 8.62 9.68 21.63
C PHE A 687 7.57 8.84 22.36
N LEU A 688 8.00 7.76 23.02
CA LEU A 688 7.09 6.88 23.75
C LEU A 688 6.51 7.54 25.01
N ASP A 689 7.25 8.41 25.68
CA ASP A 689 6.75 9.10 26.88
C ASP A 689 5.72 10.17 26.49
N GLU A 690 5.95 10.96 25.45
CA GLU A 690 4.96 11.89 24.90
C GLU A 690 3.68 11.19 24.44
N LEU A 691 3.83 10.02 23.81
CA LEU A 691 2.70 9.19 23.40
C LEU A 691 1.88 8.70 24.59
N LYS A 692 2.52 8.22 25.66
CA LYS A 692 1.84 7.79 26.90
C LYS A 692 1.08 8.94 27.53
N GLN A 693 1.69 10.14 27.55
CA GLN A 693 1.05 11.35 28.04
C GLN A 693 -0.19 11.69 27.20
N MET A 694 -0.06 11.74 25.87
CA MET A 694 -1.19 12.00 24.96
C MET A 694 -2.33 11.02 25.19
N VAL A 695 -2.05 9.73 25.29
CA VAL A 695 -3.10 8.72 25.55
C VAL A 695 -3.72 8.90 26.94
N GLY A 696 -2.95 9.29 27.95
CA GLY A 696 -3.46 9.66 29.27
C GLY A 696 -4.44 10.83 29.22
N GLU A 697 -4.11 11.87 28.46
CA GLU A 697 -4.95 13.05 28.24
C GLU A 697 -6.25 12.69 27.52
N ILE A 698 -6.19 11.87 26.47
CA ILE A 698 -7.37 11.36 25.77
C ILE A 698 -8.29 10.58 26.72
N VAL A 699 -7.71 9.69 27.54
CA VAL A 699 -8.48 8.91 28.51
C VAL A 699 -9.16 9.83 29.53
N HIS A 700 -8.45 10.82 30.04
CA HIS A 700 -9.00 11.78 31.01
C HIS A 700 -10.13 12.63 30.39
N SER A 701 -9.91 13.18 29.21
CA SER A 701 -10.89 13.98 28.46
C SER A 701 -12.19 13.20 28.25
N VAL A 702 -12.12 12.00 27.69
CA VAL A 702 -13.29 11.16 27.41
C VAL A 702 -14.00 10.68 28.69
N LEU A 703 -13.26 10.35 29.76
CA LEU A 703 -13.87 9.96 31.05
C LEU A 703 -14.62 11.13 31.69
N SER A 704 -14.15 12.35 31.50
CA SER A 704 -14.78 13.58 31.99
C SER A 704 -16.03 13.99 31.21
N ASP A 705 -16.27 13.41 30.03
CA ASP A 705 -17.49 13.66 29.28
C ASP A 705 -18.72 13.09 30.01
N ASN A 706 -19.59 13.96 30.46
CA ASN A 706 -20.85 13.62 31.14
C ASN A 706 -22.05 13.52 30.18
N SER A 707 -21.83 13.67 28.86
CA SER A 707 -22.87 13.44 27.88
C SER A 707 -23.24 11.97 27.82
N ASN A 708 -24.49 11.62 27.99
CA ASN A 708 -24.97 10.23 27.85
C ASN A 708 -25.13 9.80 26.40
N ARG A 709 -24.34 10.38 25.48
CA ARG A 709 -24.37 10.05 24.05
C ARG A 709 -23.99 8.60 23.81
N ARG A 710 -24.64 7.96 22.84
CA ARG A 710 -24.35 6.60 22.41
C ARG A 710 -24.33 6.54 20.88
N VAL A 711 -23.47 5.72 20.32
CA VAL A 711 -23.40 5.52 18.87
C VAL A 711 -24.50 4.57 18.42
N THR A 712 -25.23 4.96 17.37
CA THR A 712 -26.28 4.13 16.75
C THR A 712 -25.68 2.85 16.16
N VAL A 713 -26.35 1.73 16.38
CA VAL A 713 -25.94 0.42 15.83
C VAL A 713 -26.75 0.16 14.57
N GLU A 714 -26.12 0.19 13.41
CA GLU A 714 -26.72 -0.38 12.20
C GLU A 714 -26.63 -1.91 12.27
N THR A 715 -27.77 -2.57 12.21
CA THR A 715 -27.85 -4.03 12.02
C THR A 715 -28.17 -4.31 10.55
N ASP A 716 -27.46 -5.27 9.94
CA ASP A 716 -27.77 -5.80 8.61
C ASP A 716 -29.18 -6.46 8.60
N ASN A 717 -30.23 -5.63 8.58
CA ASN A 717 -31.57 -6.09 8.38
C ASN A 717 -32.12 -5.47 7.08
N PRO A 718 -32.19 -6.21 5.96
CA PRO A 718 -32.71 -5.70 4.69
C PRO A 718 -34.23 -5.63 4.66
N SER A 719 -34.89 -5.25 5.74
CA SER A 719 -36.35 -5.13 5.76
C SER A 719 -36.83 -4.02 6.70
N LYS A 720 -36.86 -2.81 6.17
CA LYS A 720 -37.97 -1.86 6.33
C LYS A 720 -37.66 -0.59 5.52
N LYS A 721 -38.13 -0.56 4.28
CA LYS A 721 -38.38 0.72 3.61
C LYS A 721 -39.44 1.45 4.45
N GLU A 722 -39.07 2.50 5.12
CA GLU A 722 -40.01 3.46 5.65
C GLU A 722 -40.80 4.03 4.48
N THR A 723 -42.05 3.64 4.42
CA THR A 723 -43.04 4.28 3.54
C THR A 723 -43.43 5.62 4.16
N ALA A 724 -43.05 6.70 3.51
CA ALA A 724 -43.58 8.03 3.78
C ALA A 724 -45.14 8.01 3.77
N PRO A 725 -45.80 8.82 4.61
CA PRO A 725 -47.27 8.84 4.69
C PRO A 725 -47.86 9.32 3.36
N LYS A 726 -48.62 8.48 2.69
CA LYS A 726 -49.41 8.86 1.54
C LYS A 726 -50.73 9.48 2.02
N GLU A 727 -51.03 10.70 1.59
CA GLU A 727 -52.35 11.33 1.67
C GLU A 727 -53.41 10.47 0.98
N PRO A 728 -54.69 10.54 1.45
CA PRO A 728 -55.73 9.65 0.97
C PRO A 728 -56.32 10.11 -0.38
N VAL A 729 -56.07 9.36 -1.44
CA VAL A 729 -56.77 9.54 -2.73
C VAL A 729 -58.00 8.65 -2.78
N LYS A 730 -59.13 9.28 -3.09
CA LYS A 730 -60.48 8.71 -3.17
C LYS A 730 -60.57 7.60 -4.22
N LYS A 731 -61.18 6.46 -3.80
CA LYS A 731 -61.50 5.31 -4.64
C LYS A 731 -62.52 5.65 -5.73
N LYS A 732 -62.26 5.32 -6.99
CA LYS A 732 -63.29 5.03 -7.99
C LYS A 732 -63.25 3.53 -8.30
N ARG A 733 -64.45 2.89 -8.16
CA ARG A 733 -64.73 1.50 -8.52
C ARG A 733 -64.70 1.32 -10.04
N ALA A 734 -64.10 0.26 -10.53
CA ALA A 734 -64.49 -0.43 -11.77
C ALA A 734 -64.15 -1.91 -11.70
N SER A 735 -65.03 -2.69 -12.23
CA SER A 735 -65.36 -4.10 -12.08
C SER A 735 -64.38 -5.12 -12.68
N THR A 736 -64.31 -6.18 -11.97
CA THR A 736 -64.08 -7.62 -12.30
C THR A 736 -63.87 -8.05 -13.75
N VAL A 737 -62.75 -8.79 -13.98
CA VAL A 737 -62.74 -10.05 -14.77
C VAL A 737 -61.74 -11.02 -14.15
N ARG A 738 -62.22 -12.20 -13.73
CA ARG A 738 -61.43 -13.37 -13.25
C ARG A 738 -60.79 -14.08 -14.42
N LYS A 739 -59.54 -14.53 -14.28
CA LYS A 739 -58.96 -15.70 -14.96
C LYS A 739 -58.09 -16.49 -13.98
N PRO A 740 -57.89 -17.82 -14.21
CA PRO A 740 -57.85 -18.80 -13.14
C PRO A 740 -56.41 -19.10 -12.61
N LYS A 741 -56.38 -19.55 -11.35
CA LYS A 741 -55.23 -20.10 -10.63
C LYS A 741 -54.67 -21.34 -11.36
N VAL A 742 -53.35 -21.36 -11.53
CA VAL A 742 -52.58 -22.58 -11.73
C VAL A 742 -51.84 -22.86 -10.41
N GLU A 743 -52.14 -23.98 -9.80
CA GLU A 743 -51.42 -24.56 -8.66
C GLU A 743 -50.11 -25.16 -9.16
N VAL A 744 -48.99 -24.71 -8.58
CA VAL A 744 -47.70 -25.41 -8.71
C VAL A 744 -47.45 -26.12 -7.39
N LYS A 745 -47.29 -27.45 -7.48
CA LYS A 745 -47.01 -28.34 -6.36
C LYS A 745 -45.65 -28.04 -5.75
N GLU A 746 -45.59 -27.99 -4.41
CA GLU A 746 -44.38 -28.05 -3.61
C GLU A 746 -43.64 -29.37 -3.87
N GLU A 747 -42.37 -29.26 -4.32
CA GLU A 747 -41.44 -30.37 -4.32
C GLU A 747 -40.82 -30.52 -2.93
N GLN A 748 -40.86 -31.75 -2.43
CA GLN A 748 -40.41 -32.15 -1.12
C GLN A 748 -38.90 -31.99 -0.98
N LEU A 749 -38.46 -31.22 0.02
CA LEU A 749 -37.11 -31.22 0.53
C LEU A 749 -36.79 -32.57 1.19
N LEU A 750 -35.82 -33.29 0.62
CA LEU A 750 -35.24 -34.49 1.19
C LEU A 750 -34.54 -34.17 2.50
N LYS A 751 -34.97 -34.75 3.59
CA LYS A 751 -34.25 -34.76 4.88
C LYS A 751 -33.00 -35.62 4.73
N ILE A 752 -31.82 -35.02 5.02
CA ILE A 752 -30.56 -35.77 5.12
C ILE A 752 -30.54 -36.47 6.48
N ASP A 753 -30.38 -37.79 6.44
CA ASP A 753 -30.28 -38.67 7.59
C ASP A 753 -28.84 -38.69 8.12
N ASP A 754 -28.69 -38.51 9.44
CA ASP A 754 -27.43 -38.45 10.18
C ASP A 754 -26.56 -39.71 10.16
N SER A 755 -27.01 -40.79 9.46
CA SER A 755 -26.27 -42.05 9.37
C SER A 755 -25.12 -42.10 8.36
N MET A 756 -24.86 -40.98 7.61
CA MET A 756 -23.83 -40.91 6.56
C MET A 756 -22.57 -40.16 6.95
N LEU A 757 -22.46 -39.67 8.17
CA LEU A 757 -21.24 -39.05 8.69
C LEU A 757 -20.29 -40.13 9.23
N GLY A 758 -19.37 -40.61 8.40
CA GLY A 758 -18.33 -41.52 8.88
C GLY A 758 -17.73 -42.53 7.88
N LYS A 759 -17.88 -42.33 6.59
CA LYS A 759 -17.17 -43.22 5.62
C LYS A 759 -16.23 -42.41 4.74
N ALA A 760 -14.93 -42.73 4.88
CA ALA A 760 -13.83 -42.19 4.06
C ALA A 760 -14.06 -42.53 2.58
N CYS A 761 -13.85 -41.53 1.72
CA CYS A 761 -13.89 -41.68 0.27
C CYS A 761 -12.67 -42.49 -0.21
N PRO A 762 -12.79 -43.53 -1.03
CA PRO A 762 -11.64 -44.20 -1.62
C PRO A 762 -11.05 -43.33 -2.76
N VAL A 763 -9.74 -43.09 -2.67
CA VAL A 763 -8.95 -42.44 -3.73
C VAL A 763 -8.75 -43.50 -4.85
N PRO A 764 -9.00 -43.18 -6.12
CA PRO A 764 -8.55 -44.01 -7.22
C PRO A 764 -7.08 -43.79 -7.48
N SER A 765 -6.29 -44.83 -7.44
CA SER A 765 -4.93 -44.91 -7.93
C SER A 765 -4.93 -44.86 -9.46
N GLY A 766 -4.16 -43.90 -10.03
CA GLY A 766 -3.88 -43.73 -11.44
C GLY A 766 -2.97 -42.53 -11.65
#